data_c62a9420ffac4d6f1e8db313c0e8581f
#
_entry.id   c62a9420ffac4d6f1e8db313c0e8581f
#
_cell.length_a   1.000
_cell.length_b   1.000
_cell.length_c   1.000
_cell.angle_alpha   90.00
_cell.angle_beta   90.00
_cell.angle_gamma   90.00
#
_symmetry.space_group_name_H-M   'P 1'
#
loop_
_entity.id
_entity.type
_entity.pdbx_description
1 polymer ?
#
loop_
_entity_poly.entity_id
_entity_poly.type
_entity_poly.pdbx_seq_one_letter_code
_entity_poly.pdbx_strand_id
1 'polypeptide(L)'
;MSKRKMITAALPYANGPVHIGHLAGVYIPADVYARFQRNTGQEVAFICGSDEHGIPITIRAKKEGITPQDVVDKYHEIIKKSFADLGISFDEYSRTTSKKHYEVSQEFFLNLYNKGKFEEEISEQFFDEQAGEFLADRYIVGTCPKCSNENAYGDQCEKCGSTLSPTELINPKSMLSGNTPVLKETKNWYLPLNEYENFLNEWIIKGHQDDWKPNVYGQVKSWLNDGLKPRAMTRDLNWGVPVPLPNAEGKVLYVWFDAPIGYISFTQEWAEKNGKNWKDFWQNEETDLVHFIGKDNIVFHCIIFPSMMKAHGDYIMPKNVPAFEFLNLENDKISTSRNWAVWAHEYVEDFPDQQDALRYALLSSAPETKDNNFTWKDFQTKNNSELVGIFGNFINRVTVLTQKYYNGIVPQPNEFEQVDKDLYHEMQQIPDKIGNNLDEFRFRDALTEMMNLARLGNKYLADEEPWKAIKDNPERVKTQMFCALQVAGALAYLCEPFLPFTSQKMKSGLNLGDKNWYEVLNTPPIPTGHQINEMPLLFSKIEDDVIEAQIKKLENTKINNQKTNPNANPMKEQISFDDFTKIDLRTATILEAEKVEKADKLLKLKVDTGVDVRTVVSGIAESFSPEEIIGKQVMILLNLAPRKIRGIESQGMLLLTTKPDGKLSFVTPDEKVENGIEIG
;
A
#
# COMPACT_ATOMS: atom_id res chain seq x y z
N MET A 1 17.58 -30.16 -4.58
CA MET A 1 17.24 -28.86 -4.03
C MET A 1 17.99 -27.80 -4.83
N SER A 2 17.35 -26.67 -5.15
CA SER A 2 18.03 -25.54 -5.77
C SER A 2 19.17 -25.03 -4.88
N LYS A 3 20.21 -24.48 -5.48
CA LYS A 3 21.35 -23.92 -4.73
C LYS A 3 21.13 -22.49 -4.32
N ARG A 4 20.22 -21.79 -5.01
CA ARG A 4 19.99 -20.34 -4.85
C ARG A 4 18.51 -20.01 -4.80
N LYS A 5 18.21 -18.93 -4.12
CA LYS A 5 16.88 -18.32 -4.10
C LYS A 5 16.96 -16.88 -4.60
N MET A 6 16.22 -16.59 -5.66
CA MET A 6 15.95 -15.23 -6.10
C MET A 6 14.56 -14.83 -5.57
N ILE A 7 14.52 -13.94 -4.62
CA ILE A 7 13.28 -13.50 -3.96
C ILE A 7 13.04 -12.04 -4.32
N THR A 8 11.86 -11.73 -4.81
CA THR A 8 11.47 -10.35 -5.11
C THR A 8 10.18 -9.98 -4.37
N ALA A 9 10.02 -8.71 -4.09
CA ALA A 9 8.78 -8.14 -3.57
C ALA A 9 8.25 -7.10 -4.56
N ALA A 10 6.92 -7.05 -4.75
CA ALA A 10 6.29 -6.09 -5.66
C ALA A 10 6.76 -4.67 -5.36
N LEU A 11 7.13 -3.93 -6.40
CA LEU A 11 7.66 -2.59 -6.26
C LEU A 11 6.57 -1.62 -5.77
N PRO A 12 6.77 -0.90 -4.65
CA PRO A 12 5.82 0.12 -4.23
C PRO A 12 5.93 1.36 -5.13
N TYR A 13 4.80 1.95 -5.44
CA TYR A 13 4.75 3.23 -6.15
C TYR A 13 5.31 4.37 -5.29
N ALA A 14 6.28 5.11 -5.83
CA ALA A 14 6.89 6.26 -5.14
C ALA A 14 6.04 7.54 -5.25
N ASN A 15 4.73 7.41 -5.06
CA ASN A 15 3.78 8.54 -5.00
C ASN A 15 3.19 8.76 -3.62
N GLY A 16 3.64 8.02 -2.63
CA GLY A 16 3.21 8.07 -1.23
C GLY A 16 4.00 7.11 -0.36
N PRO A 17 3.90 7.22 0.99
CA PRO A 17 4.54 6.28 1.89
C PRO A 17 3.86 4.92 1.85
N VAL A 18 4.54 3.89 2.38
CA VAL A 18 3.96 2.56 2.58
C VAL A 18 3.17 2.50 3.90
N HIS A 19 2.14 1.66 3.91
CA HIS A 19 1.26 1.44 5.07
C HIS A 19 1.20 -0.04 5.47
N ILE A 20 0.58 -0.33 6.61
CA ILE A 20 0.48 -1.70 7.17
C ILE A 20 -0.11 -2.73 6.18
N GLY A 21 -1.00 -2.31 5.27
CA GLY A 21 -1.54 -3.21 4.23
C GLY A 21 -0.45 -3.70 3.26
N HIS A 22 0.46 -2.81 2.85
CA HIS A 22 1.63 -3.18 2.05
C HIS A 22 2.56 -4.12 2.83
N LEU A 23 2.80 -3.81 4.11
CA LEU A 23 3.67 -4.62 4.96
C LEU A 23 3.14 -6.04 5.15
N ALA A 24 1.85 -6.18 5.49
CA ALA A 24 1.22 -7.48 5.72
C ALA A 24 1.01 -8.31 4.45
N GLY A 25 0.73 -7.61 3.32
CA GLY A 25 0.42 -8.26 2.05
C GLY A 25 1.63 -8.63 1.20
N VAL A 26 2.81 -8.05 1.48
CA VAL A 26 3.99 -8.29 0.63
C VAL A 26 5.28 -8.38 1.45
N TYR A 27 5.67 -7.27 2.12
CA TYR A 27 7.08 -7.08 2.51
C TYR A 27 7.49 -7.88 3.73
N ILE A 28 6.64 -7.99 4.76
CA ILE A 28 6.96 -8.80 5.95
C ILE A 28 6.97 -10.31 5.60
N PRO A 29 5.97 -10.87 4.88
CA PRO A 29 6.05 -12.26 4.44
C PRO A 29 7.28 -12.57 3.57
N ALA A 30 7.64 -11.67 2.65
CA ALA A 30 8.83 -11.82 1.82
C ALA A 30 10.11 -11.83 2.65
N ASP A 31 10.23 -10.92 3.63
CA ASP A 31 11.37 -10.85 4.54
C ASP A 31 11.48 -12.09 5.43
N VAL A 32 10.36 -12.57 5.97
CA VAL A 32 10.31 -13.82 6.77
C VAL A 32 10.83 -14.99 5.94
N TYR A 33 10.37 -15.11 4.70
CA TYR A 33 10.81 -16.18 3.80
C TYR A 33 12.30 -16.04 3.45
N ALA A 34 12.77 -14.83 3.13
CA ALA A 34 14.17 -14.58 2.81
C ALA A 34 15.10 -14.90 3.98
N ARG A 35 14.76 -14.49 5.21
CA ARG A 35 15.52 -14.80 6.43
C ARG A 35 15.54 -16.30 6.69
N PHE A 36 14.40 -16.97 6.59
CA PHE A 36 14.33 -18.44 6.74
C PHE A 36 15.25 -19.13 5.74
N GLN A 37 15.18 -18.80 4.46
CA GLN A 37 16.01 -19.43 3.44
C GLN A 37 17.51 -19.18 3.70
N ARG A 38 17.92 -17.98 4.14
CA ARG A 38 19.31 -17.70 4.55
C ARG A 38 19.71 -18.56 5.75
N ASN A 39 18.84 -18.71 6.75
CA ASN A 39 19.09 -19.48 7.95
C ASN A 39 19.20 -20.99 7.64
N THR A 40 18.61 -21.48 6.54
CA THR A 40 18.81 -22.86 6.06
C THR A 40 20.12 -23.04 5.27
N GLY A 41 20.90 -21.99 5.10
CA GLY A 41 22.18 -22.01 4.36
C GLY A 41 22.04 -21.85 2.85
N GLN A 42 20.86 -21.43 2.34
CA GLN A 42 20.68 -21.11 0.93
C GLN A 42 21.38 -19.79 0.56
N GLU A 43 21.93 -19.71 -0.66
CA GLU A 43 22.37 -18.44 -1.23
C GLU A 43 21.14 -17.66 -1.69
N VAL A 44 20.85 -16.53 -1.03
CA VAL A 44 19.65 -15.72 -1.26
C VAL A 44 20.02 -14.37 -1.83
N ALA A 45 19.28 -13.91 -2.85
CA ALA A 45 19.19 -12.52 -3.27
C ALA A 45 17.76 -12.05 -3.06
N PHE A 46 17.55 -11.11 -2.14
CA PHE A 46 16.25 -10.52 -1.84
C PHE A 46 16.19 -9.08 -2.34
N ILE A 47 15.50 -8.88 -3.45
CA ILE A 47 15.57 -7.67 -4.27
C ILE A 47 14.21 -6.96 -4.31
N CYS A 48 14.24 -5.64 -4.15
CA CYS A 48 13.09 -4.75 -4.35
C CYS A 48 13.59 -3.37 -4.81
N GLY A 49 12.66 -2.46 -5.01
CA GLY A 49 12.91 -1.05 -5.33
C GLY A 49 11.62 -0.29 -5.50
N SER A 50 11.70 1.02 -5.71
CA SER A 50 10.54 1.88 -5.97
C SER A 50 10.14 1.84 -7.43
N ASP A 51 8.83 1.70 -7.71
CA ASP A 51 8.27 2.03 -9.01
C ASP A 51 8.04 3.55 -9.09
N GLU A 52 8.74 4.20 -10.00
CA GLU A 52 8.87 5.65 -10.08
C GLU A 52 8.32 6.23 -11.39
N HIS A 53 7.73 5.40 -12.23
CA HIS A 53 7.14 5.82 -13.49
C HIS A 53 5.62 5.78 -13.45
N GLY A 54 4.97 6.42 -14.43
CA GLY A 54 3.53 6.37 -14.61
C GLY A 54 2.77 7.60 -14.12
N ILE A 55 1.49 7.61 -14.47
CA ILE A 55 0.56 8.74 -14.36
C ILE A 55 0.33 9.22 -12.92
N PRO A 56 0.19 8.36 -11.89
CA PRO A 56 -0.06 8.86 -10.53
C PRO A 56 1.02 9.80 -9.99
N ILE A 57 2.27 9.62 -10.43
CA ILE A 57 3.40 10.46 -10.04
C ILE A 57 3.31 11.83 -10.71
N THR A 58 3.03 11.86 -12.02
CA THR A 58 2.88 13.12 -12.76
C THR A 58 1.67 13.93 -12.29
N ILE A 59 0.55 13.26 -11.96
CA ILE A 59 -0.61 13.93 -11.34
C ILE A 59 -0.22 14.56 -10.01
N ARG A 60 0.51 13.84 -9.17
CA ARG A 60 0.94 14.33 -7.86
C ARG A 60 1.89 15.51 -8.01
N ALA A 61 2.88 15.41 -8.91
CA ALA A 61 3.82 16.48 -9.21
C ALA A 61 3.11 17.76 -9.61
N LYS A 62 2.14 17.67 -10.54
CA LYS A 62 1.32 18.82 -10.96
C LYS A 62 0.51 19.40 -9.80
N LYS A 63 -0.10 18.57 -8.95
CA LYS A 63 -0.87 19.01 -7.78
C LYS A 63 0.00 19.73 -6.74
N GLU A 64 1.23 19.27 -6.54
CA GLU A 64 2.18 19.85 -5.56
C GLU A 64 3.03 20.99 -6.17
N GLY A 65 2.95 21.23 -7.48
CA GLY A 65 3.74 22.28 -8.17
C GLY A 65 5.24 22.00 -8.24
N ILE A 66 5.63 20.72 -8.24
CA ILE A 66 7.03 20.22 -8.26
C ILE A 66 7.24 19.29 -9.44
N THR A 67 8.48 18.87 -9.68
CA THR A 67 8.77 17.92 -10.77
C THR A 67 8.41 16.48 -10.37
N PRO A 68 8.15 15.57 -11.33
CA PRO A 68 8.01 14.14 -11.05
C PRO A 68 9.23 13.56 -10.32
N GLN A 69 10.45 14.03 -10.65
CA GLN A 69 11.68 13.60 -9.98
C GLN A 69 11.68 13.97 -8.48
N ASP A 70 11.25 15.20 -8.14
CA ASP A 70 11.18 15.62 -6.72
C ASP A 70 10.19 14.75 -5.92
N VAL A 71 9.07 14.35 -6.54
CA VAL A 71 8.09 13.45 -5.91
C VAL A 71 8.73 12.10 -5.60
N VAL A 72 9.35 11.47 -6.60
CA VAL A 72 9.91 10.13 -6.43
C VAL A 72 11.13 10.12 -5.52
N ASP A 73 11.97 11.15 -5.55
CA ASP A 73 13.11 11.29 -4.64
C ASP A 73 12.66 11.32 -3.18
N LYS A 74 11.64 12.12 -2.89
CA LYS A 74 11.05 12.22 -1.56
C LYS A 74 10.49 10.88 -1.06
N TYR A 75 9.67 10.22 -1.89
CA TYR A 75 8.98 9.00 -1.44
C TYR A 75 9.87 7.76 -1.48
N HIS A 76 10.83 7.70 -2.39
CA HIS A 76 11.85 6.66 -2.37
C HIS A 76 12.58 6.60 -1.01
N GLU A 77 13.07 7.73 -0.54
CA GLU A 77 13.80 7.80 0.74
C GLU A 77 12.90 7.46 1.94
N ILE A 78 11.65 7.95 1.97
CA ILE A 78 10.70 7.62 3.04
C ILE A 78 10.40 6.12 3.07
N ILE A 79 10.16 5.51 1.91
CA ILE A 79 9.84 4.08 1.78
C ILE A 79 11.05 3.23 2.19
N LYS A 80 12.21 3.52 1.63
CA LYS A 80 13.47 2.83 1.91
C LYS A 80 13.80 2.86 3.40
N LYS A 81 13.69 4.04 4.03
CA LYS A 81 13.91 4.19 5.47
C LYS A 81 12.88 3.41 6.27
N SER A 82 11.60 3.45 5.91
CA SER A 82 10.53 2.70 6.59
C SER A 82 10.79 1.19 6.59
N PHE A 83 11.26 0.63 5.47
CA PHE A 83 11.64 -0.77 5.39
C PHE A 83 12.83 -1.11 6.28
N ALA A 84 13.86 -0.28 6.25
CA ALA A 84 15.05 -0.47 7.10
C ALA A 84 14.70 -0.40 8.59
N ASP A 85 13.92 0.60 8.99
CA ASP A 85 13.49 0.79 10.39
C ASP A 85 12.63 -0.39 10.89
N LEU A 86 11.85 -1.04 10.01
CA LEU A 86 11.04 -2.24 10.32
C LEU A 86 11.81 -3.56 10.12
N GLY A 87 13.10 -3.50 9.80
CA GLY A 87 13.96 -4.65 9.67
C GLY A 87 13.70 -5.51 8.44
N ILE A 88 13.16 -4.95 7.36
CA ILE A 88 13.07 -5.66 6.07
C ILE A 88 14.47 -5.77 5.47
N SER A 89 14.94 -6.99 5.25
CA SER A 89 16.35 -7.29 4.96
C SER A 89 16.65 -7.42 3.46
N PHE A 90 16.23 -6.43 2.65
CA PHE A 90 16.59 -6.41 1.23
C PHE A 90 18.12 -6.42 1.04
N ASP A 91 18.62 -7.22 0.12
CA ASP A 91 20.03 -7.16 -0.32
C ASP A 91 20.26 -5.95 -1.24
N GLU A 92 19.24 -5.55 -1.99
CA GLU A 92 19.21 -4.29 -2.73
C GLU A 92 17.79 -3.71 -2.74
N TYR A 93 17.68 -2.42 -2.43
CA TYR A 93 16.48 -1.62 -2.61
C TYR A 93 16.82 -0.45 -3.53
N SER A 94 16.53 -0.59 -4.82
CA SER A 94 16.86 0.38 -5.86
C SER A 94 15.61 1.15 -6.35
N ARG A 95 15.66 1.68 -7.57
CA ARG A 95 14.60 2.54 -8.14
C ARG A 95 14.55 2.47 -9.66
N THR A 96 13.35 2.59 -10.24
CA THR A 96 13.20 2.51 -11.70
C THR A 96 13.70 3.76 -12.44
N THR A 97 14.00 4.87 -11.75
CA THR A 97 14.70 6.04 -12.33
C THR A 97 16.23 5.91 -12.31
N SER A 98 16.80 4.76 -11.86
CA SER A 98 18.25 4.56 -11.92
C SER A 98 18.75 4.43 -13.36
N LYS A 99 19.96 4.91 -13.60
CA LYS A 99 20.60 4.79 -14.93
C LYS A 99 20.69 3.35 -15.41
N LYS A 100 21.05 2.43 -14.50
CA LYS A 100 21.12 1.00 -14.81
C LYS A 100 19.78 0.46 -15.26
N HIS A 101 18.69 0.86 -14.59
CA HIS A 101 17.37 0.41 -14.97
C HIS A 101 16.97 0.89 -16.37
N TYR A 102 17.27 2.13 -16.74
CA TYR A 102 17.03 2.65 -18.08
C TYR A 102 17.77 1.82 -19.13
N GLU A 103 19.07 1.57 -18.92
CA GLU A 103 19.90 0.75 -19.82
C GLU A 103 19.30 -0.65 -20.01
N VAL A 104 19.01 -1.35 -18.91
CA VAL A 104 18.50 -2.73 -18.94
C VAL A 104 17.11 -2.82 -19.57
N SER A 105 16.21 -1.87 -19.25
CA SER A 105 14.86 -1.84 -19.83
C SER A 105 14.88 -1.57 -21.33
N GLN A 106 15.75 -0.69 -21.78
CA GLN A 106 15.93 -0.40 -23.21
C GLN A 106 16.57 -1.59 -23.95
N GLU A 107 17.56 -2.24 -23.37
CA GLU A 107 18.16 -3.48 -23.92
C GLU A 107 17.14 -4.61 -24.01
N PHE A 108 16.31 -4.79 -22.99
CA PHE A 108 15.25 -5.79 -22.99
C PHE A 108 14.23 -5.53 -24.09
N PHE A 109 13.78 -4.28 -24.23
CA PHE A 109 12.86 -3.89 -25.29
C PHE A 109 13.47 -4.11 -26.69
N LEU A 110 14.72 -3.70 -26.92
CA LEU A 110 15.41 -3.90 -28.20
C LEU A 110 15.61 -5.37 -28.54
N ASN A 111 15.86 -6.23 -27.53
CA ASN A 111 15.94 -7.68 -27.76
C ASN A 111 14.61 -8.23 -28.33
N LEU A 112 13.48 -7.86 -27.72
CA LEU A 112 12.17 -8.28 -28.19
C LEU A 112 11.85 -7.68 -29.57
N TYR A 113 12.14 -6.42 -29.79
CA TYR A 113 11.95 -5.74 -31.07
C TYR A 113 12.73 -6.39 -32.20
N ASN A 114 14.03 -6.64 -32.00
CA ASN A 114 14.90 -7.26 -32.97
C ASN A 114 14.54 -8.73 -33.26
N LYS A 115 13.88 -9.41 -32.31
CA LYS A 115 13.32 -10.77 -32.49
C LYS A 115 11.93 -10.76 -33.14
N GLY A 116 11.38 -9.59 -33.51
CA GLY A 116 10.06 -9.47 -34.12
C GLY A 116 8.92 -9.91 -33.21
N LYS A 117 9.04 -9.64 -31.89
CA LYS A 117 8.05 -10.04 -30.89
C LYS A 117 6.97 -9.01 -30.65
N PHE A 118 7.06 -7.86 -31.28
CA PHE A 118 6.03 -6.81 -31.20
C PHE A 118 5.27 -6.69 -32.50
N GLU A 119 3.98 -6.42 -32.39
CA GLU A 119 3.12 -5.92 -33.46
C GLU A 119 3.07 -4.40 -33.36
N GLU A 120 3.13 -3.70 -34.52
CA GLU A 120 2.97 -2.26 -34.58
C GLU A 120 1.52 -1.92 -34.91
N GLU A 121 0.86 -1.15 -34.06
CA GLU A 121 -0.51 -0.69 -34.29
C GLU A 121 -0.59 0.84 -34.27
N ILE A 122 -1.37 1.37 -35.20
CA ILE A 122 -1.75 2.78 -35.21
C ILE A 122 -3.16 2.88 -34.66
N SER A 123 -3.34 3.67 -33.61
CA SER A 123 -4.62 3.92 -32.96
C SER A 123 -4.85 5.41 -32.77
N GLU A 124 -6.12 5.81 -32.69
CA GLU A 124 -6.46 7.18 -32.33
C GLU A 124 -6.50 7.35 -30.81
N GLN A 125 -5.82 8.34 -30.29
CA GLN A 125 -5.83 8.71 -28.87
C GLN A 125 -6.11 10.21 -28.71
N PHE A 126 -6.70 10.57 -27.57
CA PHE A 126 -6.93 11.96 -27.25
C PHE A 126 -5.64 12.74 -27.02
N PHE A 127 -5.54 13.88 -27.65
CA PHE A 127 -4.42 14.82 -27.57
C PHE A 127 -4.92 16.19 -27.09
N ASP A 128 -4.24 16.77 -26.12
CA ASP A 128 -4.49 18.12 -25.66
C ASP A 128 -3.61 19.10 -26.42
N GLU A 129 -4.21 19.88 -27.31
CA GLU A 129 -3.47 20.83 -28.14
C GLU A 129 -2.83 21.98 -27.35
N GLN A 130 -3.43 22.35 -26.20
CA GLN A 130 -2.87 23.43 -25.36
C GLN A 130 -1.72 22.88 -24.47
N ALA A 131 -1.83 21.68 -23.95
CA ALA A 131 -0.76 21.04 -23.19
C ALA A 131 0.34 20.48 -24.11
N GLY A 132 0.03 20.23 -25.40
CA GLY A 132 0.96 19.67 -26.37
C GLY A 132 1.28 18.17 -26.14
N GLU A 133 0.39 17.43 -25.46
CA GLU A 133 0.64 16.04 -25.10
C GLU A 133 -0.59 15.13 -25.28
N PHE A 134 -0.36 13.84 -25.54
CA PHE A 134 -1.39 12.82 -25.54
C PHE A 134 -1.91 12.62 -24.11
N LEU A 135 -3.21 12.37 -24.01
CA LEU A 135 -3.87 12.18 -22.74
C LEU A 135 -3.97 10.69 -22.40
N ALA A 136 -3.40 10.31 -21.29
CA ALA A 136 -3.71 9.01 -20.70
C ALA A 136 -5.17 8.99 -20.17
N ASP A 137 -5.74 7.82 -20.10
CA ASP A 137 -7.17 7.60 -19.80
C ASP A 137 -7.65 8.40 -18.55
N ARG A 138 -6.82 8.47 -17.50
CA ARG A 138 -7.13 9.23 -16.28
C ARG A 138 -6.93 10.74 -16.38
N TYR A 139 -6.35 11.22 -17.45
CA TYR A 139 -6.32 12.67 -17.77
C TYR A 139 -7.54 13.14 -18.54
N ILE A 140 -8.48 12.25 -18.85
CA ILE A 140 -9.71 12.54 -19.54
C ILE A 140 -10.88 12.35 -18.59
N VAL A 141 -11.69 13.37 -18.46
CA VAL A 141 -12.93 13.35 -17.67
C VAL A 141 -14.10 13.72 -18.56
N GLY A 142 -15.23 13.07 -18.34
CA GLY A 142 -16.45 13.34 -19.12
C GLY A 142 -17.66 12.69 -18.52
N THR A 143 -18.79 12.74 -19.21
CA THR A 143 -20.04 12.16 -18.74
C THR A 143 -20.08 10.66 -19.07
N CYS A 144 -20.30 9.84 -18.05
CA CYS A 144 -20.44 8.39 -18.19
C CYS A 144 -21.68 8.02 -19.04
N PRO A 145 -21.53 7.25 -20.11
CA PRO A 145 -22.68 6.88 -20.96
C PRO A 145 -23.69 5.94 -20.26
N LYS A 146 -23.27 5.27 -19.15
CA LYS A 146 -24.11 4.30 -18.45
C LYS A 146 -24.91 4.88 -17.29
N CYS A 147 -24.36 5.84 -16.55
CA CYS A 147 -25.01 6.38 -15.35
C CYS A 147 -25.09 7.90 -15.31
N SER A 148 -24.69 8.58 -16.39
CA SER A 148 -24.72 10.05 -16.54
C SER A 148 -23.90 10.81 -15.46
N ASN A 149 -22.94 10.16 -14.85
CA ASN A 149 -21.97 10.84 -13.97
C ASN A 149 -21.08 11.76 -14.80
N GLU A 150 -21.10 13.06 -14.55
CA GLU A 150 -20.36 14.07 -15.31
C GLU A 150 -18.85 14.08 -15.07
N ASN A 151 -18.39 13.34 -14.04
CA ASN A 151 -17.00 13.24 -13.64
C ASN A 151 -16.49 11.80 -13.73
N ALA A 152 -16.80 11.08 -14.80
CA ALA A 152 -16.24 9.77 -15.08
C ALA A 152 -14.88 9.90 -15.74
N TYR A 153 -13.89 9.10 -15.29
CA TYR A 153 -12.60 9.00 -15.94
C TYR A 153 -12.63 8.11 -17.18
N GLY A 154 -11.67 8.30 -18.07
CA GLY A 154 -11.60 7.56 -19.34
C GLY A 154 -11.40 6.05 -19.20
N ASP A 155 -10.93 5.55 -18.06
CA ASP A 155 -10.74 4.12 -17.80
C ASP A 155 -11.89 3.49 -17.01
N GLN A 156 -12.54 4.26 -16.13
CA GLN A 156 -13.58 3.75 -15.25
C GLN A 156 -14.47 4.87 -14.71
N CYS A 157 -15.77 4.59 -14.58
CA CYS A 157 -16.68 5.46 -13.85
C CYS A 157 -16.65 5.11 -12.36
N GLU A 158 -16.14 5.99 -11.50
CA GLU A 158 -16.05 5.74 -10.05
C GLU A 158 -17.43 5.64 -9.36
N LYS A 159 -18.48 6.19 -9.98
CA LYS A 159 -19.85 6.14 -9.42
C LYS A 159 -20.54 4.80 -9.63
N CYS A 160 -20.48 4.25 -10.86
CA CYS A 160 -21.17 2.98 -11.19
C CYS A 160 -20.22 1.79 -11.36
N GLY A 161 -18.89 2.00 -11.24
CA GLY A 161 -17.88 0.96 -11.35
C GLY A 161 -17.65 0.41 -12.76
N SER A 162 -18.31 0.95 -13.78
CA SER A 162 -18.18 0.46 -15.16
C SER A 162 -16.82 0.81 -15.75
N THR A 163 -16.16 -0.15 -16.37
CA THR A 163 -15.00 0.10 -17.23
C THR A 163 -15.45 0.87 -18.47
N LEU A 164 -14.66 1.87 -18.86
CA LEU A 164 -14.91 2.75 -19.99
C LEU A 164 -13.69 2.79 -20.91
N SER A 165 -13.90 3.20 -22.16
CA SER A 165 -12.84 3.74 -23.01
C SER A 165 -12.96 5.26 -23.01
N PRO A 166 -11.84 6.01 -23.10
CA PRO A 166 -11.88 7.47 -23.21
C PRO A 166 -12.81 7.98 -24.29
N THR A 167 -12.87 7.27 -25.42
CA THR A 167 -13.72 7.60 -26.58
C THR A 167 -15.22 7.37 -26.35
N GLU A 168 -15.60 6.63 -25.31
CA GLU A 168 -17.00 6.41 -24.93
C GLU A 168 -17.56 7.53 -24.07
N LEU A 169 -16.70 8.37 -23.48
CA LEU A 169 -17.14 9.48 -22.65
C LEU A 169 -17.88 10.55 -23.48
N ILE A 170 -18.99 11.01 -22.93
CA ILE A 170 -19.76 12.11 -23.51
C ILE A 170 -19.13 13.43 -23.05
N ASN A 171 -18.87 14.34 -23.96
CA ASN A 171 -18.21 15.63 -23.71
C ASN A 171 -16.86 15.48 -22.97
N PRO A 172 -15.89 14.74 -23.50
CA PRO A 172 -14.61 14.54 -22.84
C PRO A 172 -13.85 15.86 -22.72
N LYS A 173 -13.18 16.04 -21.58
CA LYS A 173 -12.33 17.20 -21.27
C LYS A 173 -10.97 16.73 -20.78
N SER A 174 -9.94 17.44 -21.17
CA SER A 174 -8.60 17.28 -20.61
C SER A 174 -8.57 17.78 -19.16
N MET A 175 -8.04 17.00 -18.26
CA MET A 175 -7.75 17.46 -16.89
C MET A 175 -6.54 18.38 -16.82
N LEU A 176 -5.75 18.51 -17.90
CA LEU A 176 -4.57 19.35 -17.96
C LEU A 176 -4.93 20.81 -18.28
N SER A 177 -5.73 21.01 -19.32
CA SER A 177 -6.10 22.34 -19.81
C SER A 177 -7.56 22.71 -19.56
N GLY A 178 -8.42 21.73 -19.24
CA GLY A 178 -9.87 21.90 -19.17
C GLY A 178 -10.58 21.93 -20.53
N ASN A 179 -9.83 21.91 -21.64
CA ASN A 179 -10.37 21.96 -22.99
C ASN A 179 -10.85 20.59 -23.49
N THR A 180 -11.66 20.60 -24.54
CA THR A 180 -12.02 19.38 -25.26
C THR A 180 -10.81 18.88 -26.05
N PRO A 181 -10.31 17.65 -25.79
CA PRO A 181 -9.17 17.12 -26.53
C PRO A 181 -9.58 16.68 -27.93
N VAL A 182 -8.61 16.58 -28.83
CA VAL A 182 -8.78 16.09 -30.20
C VAL A 182 -8.23 14.69 -30.37
N LEU A 183 -8.79 13.88 -31.26
CA LEU A 183 -8.20 12.59 -31.60
C LEU A 183 -7.03 12.80 -32.57
N LYS A 184 -5.90 12.14 -32.27
CA LYS A 184 -4.72 12.07 -33.13
C LYS A 184 -4.25 10.64 -33.25
N GLU A 185 -3.79 10.27 -34.44
CA GLU A 185 -3.15 8.98 -34.65
C GLU A 185 -1.81 8.90 -33.92
N THR A 186 -1.59 7.76 -33.26
CA THR A 186 -0.31 7.43 -32.64
C THR A 186 0.01 5.96 -32.87
N LYS A 187 1.30 5.66 -33.05
CA LYS A 187 1.81 4.30 -33.24
C LYS A 187 2.39 3.79 -31.93
N ASN A 188 1.97 2.59 -31.52
CA ASN A 188 2.51 1.90 -30.34
C ASN A 188 2.90 0.46 -30.69
N TRP A 189 3.74 -0.13 -29.85
CA TRP A 189 4.23 -1.52 -29.98
C TRP A 189 3.51 -2.42 -29.00
N TYR A 190 2.90 -3.47 -29.53
CA TYR A 190 2.05 -4.41 -28.78
C TYR A 190 2.75 -5.76 -28.66
N LEU A 191 2.76 -6.34 -27.46
CA LEU A 191 3.12 -7.75 -27.26
C LEU A 191 1.86 -8.61 -27.47
N PRO A 192 1.84 -9.53 -28.45
CA PRO A 192 0.70 -10.40 -28.73
C PRO A 192 0.60 -11.49 -27.65
N LEU A 193 -0.02 -11.20 -26.50
CA LEU A 193 -0.12 -12.11 -25.36
C LEU A 193 -0.87 -13.40 -25.70
N ASN A 194 -1.79 -13.38 -26.68
CA ASN A 194 -2.49 -14.55 -27.20
C ASN A 194 -1.55 -15.63 -27.76
N GLU A 195 -0.38 -15.27 -28.29
CA GLU A 195 0.61 -16.24 -28.75
C GLU A 195 1.25 -17.04 -27.61
N TYR A 196 1.17 -16.54 -26.37
CA TYR A 196 1.73 -17.17 -25.16
C TYR A 196 0.73 -17.99 -24.36
N GLU A 197 -0.56 -18.07 -24.76
CA GLU A 197 -1.59 -18.82 -24.04
C GLU A 197 -1.23 -20.30 -23.87
N ASN A 198 -0.74 -20.95 -24.91
CA ASN A 198 -0.33 -22.35 -24.83
C ASN A 198 0.80 -22.57 -23.84
N PHE A 199 1.81 -21.68 -23.86
CA PHE A 199 2.91 -21.71 -22.88
C PHE A 199 2.40 -21.52 -21.44
N LEU A 200 1.56 -20.54 -21.20
CA LEU A 200 1.00 -20.26 -19.87
C LEU A 200 0.11 -21.40 -19.37
N ASN A 201 -0.68 -22.02 -20.25
CA ASN A 201 -1.49 -23.19 -19.92
C ASN A 201 -0.62 -24.39 -19.50
N GLU A 202 0.43 -24.70 -20.27
CA GLU A 202 1.34 -25.80 -19.94
C GLU A 202 2.12 -25.51 -18.65
N TRP A 203 2.65 -24.31 -18.51
CA TRP A 203 3.48 -23.96 -17.36
C TRP A 203 2.65 -23.81 -16.08
N ILE A 204 1.55 -23.03 -16.08
CA ILE A 204 0.79 -22.73 -14.86
C ILE A 204 -0.32 -23.76 -14.65
N ILE A 205 -1.22 -23.91 -15.63
CA ILE A 205 -2.46 -24.68 -15.41
C ILE A 205 -2.17 -26.17 -15.23
N LYS A 206 -1.18 -26.71 -15.97
CA LYS A 206 -0.78 -28.10 -15.80
C LYS A 206 0.40 -28.29 -14.83
N GLY A 207 1.31 -27.31 -14.78
CA GLY A 207 2.54 -27.42 -14.00
C GLY A 207 2.43 -27.03 -12.54
N HIS A 208 1.49 -26.13 -12.17
CA HIS A 208 1.42 -25.54 -10.84
C HIS A 208 0.02 -25.62 -10.18
N GLN A 209 -0.79 -26.60 -10.57
CA GLN A 209 -2.14 -26.79 -10.01
C GLN A 209 -2.12 -27.05 -8.49
N ASP A 210 -1.11 -27.78 -8.03
CA ASP A 210 -1.07 -28.32 -6.68
C ASP A 210 -0.15 -27.53 -5.72
N ASP A 211 0.73 -26.65 -6.24
CA ASP A 211 1.73 -25.94 -5.45
C ASP A 211 1.54 -24.42 -5.41
N TRP A 212 0.76 -23.85 -6.33
CA TRP A 212 0.41 -22.43 -6.27
C TRP A 212 -0.85 -22.19 -5.44
N LYS A 213 -0.92 -21.01 -4.80
CA LYS A 213 -2.12 -20.63 -4.02
C LYS A 213 -3.37 -20.63 -4.89
N PRO A 214 -4.53 -21.10 -4.37
CA PRO A 214 -5.77 -21.20 -5.14
C PRO A 214 -6.26 -19.88 -5.75
N ASN A 215 -6.05 -18.74 -5.08
CA ASN A 215 -6.41 -17.43 -5.59
C ASN A 215 -5.57 -17.05 -6.83
N VAL A 216 -4.28 -17.33 -6.82
CA VAL A 216 -3.38 -17.08 -7.95
C VAL A 216 -3.76 -17.97 -9.13
N TYR A 217 -3.84 -19.27 -8.89
CA TYR A 217 -4.20 -20.26 -9.89
C TYR A 217 -5.58 -19.95 -10.52
N GLY A 218 -6.58 -19.67 -9.68
CA GLY A 218 -7.95 -19.38 -10.12
C GLY A 218 -8.04 -18.11 -10.97
N GLN A 219 -7.35 -17.05 -10.60
CA GLN A 219 -7.33 -15.80 -11.37
C GLN A 219 -6.65 -15.98 -12.73
N VAL A 220 -5.49 -16.64 -12.77
CA VAL A 220 -4.80 -16.93 -14.05
C VAL A 220 -5.67 -17.79 -14.95
N LYS A 221 -6.30 -18.83 -14.41
CA LYS A 221 -7.21 -19.69 -15.17
C LYS A 221 -8.39 -18.92 -15.76
N SER A 222 -8.95 -17.97 -15.02
CA SER A 222 -10.03 -17.11 -15.53
C SER A 222 -9.57 -16.27 -16.72
N TRP A 223 -8.41 -15.63 -16.61
CA TRP A 223 -7.85 -14.81 -17.69
C TRP A 223 -7.56 -15.62 -18.97
N LEU A 224 -7.01 -16.83 -18.83
CA LEU A 224 -6.73 -17.70 -19.97
C LEU A 224 -8.02 -18.22 -20.62
N ASN A 225 -9.07 -18.47 -19.84
CA ASN A 225 -10.38 -18.87 -20.37
C ASN A 225 -11.07 -17.75 -21.14
N ASP A 226 -10.88 -16.48 -20.73
CA ASP A 226 -11.44 -15.30 -21.40
C ASP A 226 -10.69 -14.97 -22.69
N GLY A 227 -9.51 -15.57 -22.90
CA GLY A 227 -8.59 -15.32 -24.00
C GLY A 227 -7.77 -14.05 -23.80
N LEU A 228 -6.47 -14.15 -24.09
CA LEU A 228 -5.56 -13.01 -23.97
C LEU A 228 -5.60 -12.14 -25.24
N LYS A 229 -5.36 -10.85 -25.06
CA LYS A 229 -5.32 -9.87 -26.15
C LYS A 229 -3.93 -9.22 -26.24
N PRO A 230 -3.49 -8.77 -27.41
CA PRO A 230 -2.30 -7.95 -27.56
C PRO A 230 -2.32 -6.77 -26.59
N ARG A 231 -1.17 -6.45 -25.99
CA ARG A 231 -1.05 -5.37 -25.02
C ARG A 231 0.04 -4.39 -25.42
N ALA A 232 -0.30 -3.11 -25.44
CA ALA A 232 0.66 -2.06 -25.76
C ALA A 232 1.74 -1.96 -24.68
N MET A 233 3.00 -2.01 -25.12
CA MET A 233 4.20 -1.95 -24.26
C MET A 233 4.85 -0.57 -24.29
N THR A 234 4.25 0.38 -25.00
CA THR A 234 4.69 1.77 -25.06
C THR A 234 3.53 2.72 -24.80
N ARG A 235 3.84 3.95 -24.41
CA ARG A 235 2.85 5.00 -24.15
C ARG A 235 3.38 6.35 -24.62
N ASP A 236 2.47 7.22 -25.03
CA ASP A 236 2.74 8.61 -25.33
C ASP A 236 2.73 9.43 -24.05
N LEU A 237 3.87 9.49 -23.38
CA LEU A 237 4.07 10.17 -22.09
C LEU A 237 5.47 10.77 -22.04
N ASN A 238 5.66 11.81 -21.21
CA ASN A 238 6.94 12.47 -21.03
C ASN A 238 7.74 11.98 -19.81
N TRP A 239 7.15 11.10 -18.98
CA TRP A 239 7.78 10.55 -17.77
C TRP A 239 7.79 9.02 -17.80
N GLY A 240 8.97 8.45 -17.93
CA GLY A 240 9.22 7.02 -18.05
C GLY A 240 10.53 6.73 -18.79
N VAL A 241 10.83 5.46 -19.02
CA VAL A 241 11.98 5.02 -19.80
C VAL A 241 11.73 5.31 -21.29
N PRO A 242 12.54 6.14 -21.97
CA PRO A 242 12.32 6.44 -23.39
C PRO A 242 12.41 5.20 -24.27
N VAL A 243 11.52 5.09 -25.25
CA VAL A 243 11.56 4.02 -26.25
C VAL A 243 12.83 4.14 -27.11
N PRO A 244 13.70 3.12 -27.17
CA PRO A 244 15.01 3.24 -27.82
C PRO A 244 14.97 2.99 -29.34
N LEU A 245 13.97 3.54 -30.03
CA LEU A 245 13.81 3.40 -31.47
C LEU A 245 13.86 4.75 -32.18
N PRO A 246 14.45 4.83 -33.39
CA PRO A 246 14.26 5.98 -34.27
C PRO A 246 12.78 6.18 -34.53
N ASN A 247 12.28 7.39 -34.55
CA ASN A 247 10.87 7.74 -34.74
C ASN A 247 9.91 7.34 -33.60
N ALA A 248 10.42 7.22 -32.39
CA ALA A 248 9.64 7.01 -31.16
C ALA A 248 9.74 8.20 -30.19
N GLU A 249 10.00 9.40 -30.72
CA GLU A 249 10.09 10.63 -29.93
C GLU A 249 8.77 10.89 -29.18
N GLY A 250 8.88 11.29 -27.91
CA GLY A 250 7.71 11.52 -27.05
C GLY A 250 7.03 10.24 -26.56
N LYS A 251 7.70 9.09 -26.70
CA LYS A 251 7.20 7.80 -26.21
C LYS A 251 8.10 7.21 -25.15
N VAL A 252 7.46 6.57 -24.17
CA VAL A 252 8.13 5.83 -23.09
C VAL A 252 7.64 4.39 -23.07
N LEU A 253 8.43 3.51 -22.47
CA LEU A 253 8.01 2.16 -22.13
C LEU A 253 6.82 2.24 -21.16
N TYR A 254 5.86 1.34 -21.32
CA TYR A 254 4.74 1.25 -20.41
C TYR A 254 5.23 0.84 -19.01
N VAL A 255 4.75 1.52 -17.96
CA VAL A 255 5.19 1.26 -16.58
C VAL A 255 5.13 -0.21 -16.17
N TRP A 256 4.15 -0.97 -16.65
CA TRP A 256 4.03 -2.41 -16.40
C TRP A 256 4.91 -3.29 -17.30
N PHE A 257 5.63 -2.68 -18.24
CA PHE A 257 6.71 -3.32 -18.97
C PHE A 257 8.04 -3.08 -18.25
N ASP A 258 8.34 -1.84 -17.87
CA ASP A 258 9.63 -1.51 -17.27
C ASP A 258 9.70 -1.90 -15.77
N ALA A 259 8.63 -1.74 -14.99
CA ALA A 259 8.65 -2.04 -13.56
C ALA A 259 9.13 -3.47 -13.22
N PRO A 260 8.62 -4.57 -13.84
CA PRO A 260 9.12 -5.90 -13.54
C PRO A 260 10.56 -6.15 -14.03
N ILE A 261 11.04 -5.43 -15.03
CA ILE A 261 12.46 -5.45 -15.44
C ILE A 261 13.32 -4.84 -14.32
N GLY A 262 12.76 -4.02 -13.45
CA GLY A 262 13.39 -3.52 -12.24
C GLY A 262 14.01 -4.62 -11.40
N TYR A 263 13.33 -5.75 -11.24
CA TYR A 263 13.91 -6.89 -10.51
C TYR A 263 15.24 -7.37 -11.11
N ILE A 264 15.36 -7.36 -12.44
CA ILE A 264 16.55 -7.78 -13.15
C ILE A 264 17.65 -6.71 -13.01
N SER A 265 17.33 -5.45 -13.28
CA SER A 265 18.29 -4.34 -13.22
C SER A 265 18.83 -4.13 -11.78
N PHE A 266 17.98 -4.23 -10.77
CA PHE A 266 18.39 -4.12 -9.36
C PHE A 266 19.25 -5.31 -8.93
N THR A 267 18.98 -6.52 -9.45
CA THR A 267 19.87 -7.67 -9.25
C THR A 267 21.22 -7.45 -9.90
N GLN A 268 21.28 -6.79 -11.06
CA GLN A 268 22.55 -6.43 -11.69
C GLN A 268 23.33 -5.42 -10.84
N GLU A 269 22.68 -4.38 -10.32
CA GLU A 269 23.30 -3.41 -9.40
C GLU A 269 23.84 -4.09 -8.14
N TRP A 270 23.04 -4.98 -7.52
CA TRP A 270 23.48 -5.76 -6.37
C TRP A 270 24.67 -6.66 -6.69
N ALA A 271 24.62 -7.37 -7.81
CA ALA A 271 25.67 -8.30 -8.22
C ALA A 271 27.00 -7.56 -8.50
N GLU A 272 26.95 -6.41 -9.17
CA GLU A 272 28.10 -5.54 -9.41
C GLU A 272 28.76 -5.08 -8.11
N LYS A 273 27.94 -4.65 -7.12
CA LYS A 273 28.43 -4.20 -5.79
C LYS A 273 29.07 -5.34 -4.99
N ASN A 274 28.62 -6.59 -5.19
CA ASN A 274 29.01 -7.73 -4.38
C ASN A 274 29.93 -8.73 -5.11
N GLY A 275 30.39 -8.42 -6.31
CA GLY A 275 31.22 -9.31 -7.11
C GLY A 275 30.55 -10.63 -7.48
N LYS A 276 29.23 -10.62 -7.64
CA LYS A 276 28.38 -11.77 -8.00
C LYS A 276 28.05 -11.74 -9.49
N ASN A 277 27.58 -12.87 -10.00
CA ASN A 277 27.06 -12.96 -11.36
C ASN A 277 25.51 -12.98 -11.31
N TRP A 278 24.87 -11.90 -11.75
CA TRP A 278 23.42 -11.77 -11.76
C TRP A 278 22.71 -12.86 -12.59
N LYS A 279 23.38 -13.40 -13.62
CA LYS A 279 22.83 -14.45 -14.48
C LYS A 279 22.61 -15.76 -13.72
N ASP A 280 23.40 -16.01 -12.68
CA ASP A 280 23.22 -17.19 -11.84
C ASP A 280 21.86 -17.17 -11.11
N PHE A 281 21.28 -15.99 -10.92
CA PHE A 281 19.99 -15.79 -10.27
C PHE A 281 18.80 -15.71 -11.25
N TRP A 282 19.03 -15.31 -12.50
CA TRP A 282 17.96 -15.08 -13.47
C TRP A 282 17.96 -16.04 -14.67
N GLN A 283 19.10 -16.69 -14.95
CA GLN A 283 19.31 -17.50 -16.16
C GLN A 283 19.83 -18.91 -15.84
N ASN A 284 19.76 -19.34 -14.57
CA ASN A 284 20.24 -20.64 -14.13
C ASN A 284 19.15 -21.41 -13.42
N GLU A 285 18.82 -22.61 -13.91
CA GLU A 285 17.77 -23.48 -13.37
C GLU A 285 18.06 -24.03 -11.97
N GLU A 286 19.31 -23.87 -11.46
CA GLU A 286 19.64 -24.16 -10.05
C GLU A 286 19.13 -23.05 -9.09
N THR A 287 18.44 -22.03 -9.60
CA THR A 287 17.85 -20.95 -8.82
C THR A 287 16.31 -21.05 -8.81
N ASP A 288 15.71 -21.01 -7.63
CA ASP A 288 14.26 -20.82 -7.50
C ASP A 288 13.95 -19.34 -7.45
N LEU A 289 13.16 -18.86 -8.43
CA LEU A 289 12.64 -17.50 -8.47
C LEU A 289 11.27 -17.47 -7.79
N VAL A 290 11.11 -16.58 -6.81
CA VAL A 290 9.86 -16.41 -6.06
C VAL A 290 9.47 -14.93 -6.01
N HIS A 291 8.26 -14.59 -6.46
CA HIS A 291 7.73 -13.24 -6.46
C HIS A 291 6.65 -13.05 -5.39
N PHE A 292 6.91 -12.25 -4.36
CA PHE A 292 5.91 -11.86 -3.35
C PHE A 292 5.13 -10.65 -3.84
N ILE A 293 3.80 -10.77 -3.91
CA ILE A 293 2.94 -9.74 -4.49
C ILE A 293 1.61 -9.59 -3.74
N GLY A 294 0.91 -8.46 -3.95
CA GLY A 294 -0.52 -8.34 -3.68
C GLY A 294 -1.37 -8.94 -4.81
N LYS A 295 -2.60 -9.33 -4.54
CA LYS A 295 -3.52 -9.96 -5.51
C LYS A 295 -3.76 -9.14 -6.77
N ASP A 296 -3.67 -7.82 -6.68
CA ASP A 296 -3.81 -6.89 -7.79
C ASP A 296 -2.68 -6.99 -8.82
N ASN A 297 -1.55 -7.60 -8.45
CA ASN A 297 -0.38 -7.79 -9.30
C ASN A 297 -0.30 -9.19 -9.96
N ILE A 298 -1.27 -10.08 -9.73
CA ILE A 298 -1.23 -11.47 -10.23
C ILE A 298 -1.09 -11.50 -11.75
N VAL A 299 -1.90 -10.71 -12.48
CA VAL A 299 -1.87 -10.70 -13.96
C VAL A 299 -0.49 -10.30 -14.49
N PHE A 300 0.16 -9.34 -13.84
CA PHE A 300 1.47 -8.86 -14.27
C PHE A 300 2.57 -9.88 -14.03
N HIS A 301 2.58 -10.55 -12.87
CA HIS A 301 3.63 -11.50 -12.49
C HIS A 301 3.39 -12.93 -12.98
N CYS A 302 2.15 -13.28 -13.33
CA CYS A 302 1.82 -14.64 -13.79
C CYS A 302 1.53 -14.73 -15.29
N ILE A 303 1.21 -13.61 -15.95
CA ILE A 303 0.88 -13.60 -17.39
C ILE A 303 1.83 -12.71 -18.18
N ILE A 304 1.87 -11.39 -17.88
CA ILE A 304 2.57 -10.42 -18.72
C ILE A 304 4.08 -10.59 -18.62
N PHE A 305 4.65 -10.54 -17.43
CA PHE A 305 6.10 -10.64 -17.22
C PHE A 305 6.66 -12.02 -17.65
N PRO A 306 6.03 -13.17 -17.32
CA PRO A 306 6.46 -14.46 -17.87
C PRO A 306 6.39 -14.54 -19.40
N SER A 307 5.39 -13.93 -20.04
CA SER A 307 5.32 -13.84 -21.50
C SER A 307 6.48 -13.01 -22.06
N MET A 308 6.84 -11.90 -21.41
CA MET A 308 8.02 -11.09 -21.78
C MET A 308 9.32 -11.90 -21.63
N MET A 309 9.51 -12.60 -20.51
CA MET A 309 10.67 -13.46 -20.27
C MET A 309 10.75 -14.61 -21.28
N LYS A 310 9.61 -15.23 -21.61
CA LYS A 310 9.51 -16.27 -22.63
C LYS A 310 9.85 -15.73 -24.02
N ALA A 311 9.36 -14.54 -24.35
CA ALA A 311 9.69 -13.85 -25.60
C ALA A 311 11.20 -13.54 -25.71
N HIS A 312 11.81 -13.14 -24.60
CA HIS A 312 13.25 -12.88 -24.51
C HIS A 312 14.07 -14.17 -24.67
N GLY A 313 13.68 -15.24 -23.99
CA GLY A 313 14.23 -16.59 -24.17
C GLY A 313 15.31 -17.02 -23.20
N ASP A 314 15.91 -16.10 -22.43
CA ASP A 314 17.10 -16.40 -21.61
C ASP A 314 16.79 -16.53 -20.10
N TYR A 315 15.56 -16.24 -19.67
CA TYR A 315 15.21 -16.17 -18.26
C TYR A 315 14.49 -17.42 -17.75
N ILE A 316 14.75 -17.78 -16.47
CA ILE A 316 14.00 -18.81 -15.76
C ILE A 316 12.59 -18.30 -15.40
N MET A 317 11.64 -19.23 -15.28
CA MET A 317 10.28 -18.89 -14.85
C MET A 317 10.14 -18.94 -13.33
N PRO A 318 9.23 -18.15 -12.74
CA PRO A 318 8.95 -18.20 -11.31
C PRO A 318 8.56 -19.60 -10.85
N LYS A 319 9.23 -20.08 -9.80
CA LYS A 319 8.87 -21.33 -9.12
C LYS A 319 7.54 -21.17 -8.37
N ASN A 320 7.33 -20.01 -7.76
CA ASN A 320 6.07 -19.68 -7.10
C ASN A 320 5.84 -18.17 -7.09
N VAL A 321 4.55 -17.77 -7.01
CA VAL A 321 4.12 -16.37 -6.91
C VAL A 321 3.12 -16.27 -5.76
N PRO A 322 3.59 -16.23 -4.49
CA PRO A 322 2.70 -16.11 -3.34
C PRO A 322 2.04 -14.71 -3.32
N ALA A 323 0.77 -14.66 -3.70
CA ALA A 323 -0.04 -13.47 -3.65
C ALA A 323 -0.90 -13.43 -2.38
N PHE A 324 -1.03 -12.23 -1.81
CA PHE A 324 -1.80 -11.97 -0.62
C PHE A 324 -3.04 -11.12 -0.95
N GLU A 325 -4.10 -11.35 -0.19
CA GLU A 325 -5.33 -10.58 -0.22
C GLU A 325 -5.15 -9.22 0.48
N PHE A 326 -6.22 -8.42 0.61
CA PHE A 326 -6.10 -7.09 1.23
C PHE A 326 -6.24 -7.13 2.75
N LEU A 327 -5.53 -6.22 3.41
CA LEU A 327 -5.73 -5.92 4.82
C LEU A 327 -6.62 -4.67 4.94
N ASN A 328 -7.68 -4.78 5.71
CA ASN A 328 -8.52 -3.66 6.11
C ASN A 328 -8.01 -3.04 7.42
N LEU A 329 -8.46 -1.84 7.73
CA LEU A 329 -8.13 -1.09 8.94
C LEU A 329 -9.42 -0.67 9.65
N GLU A 330 -9.60 -1.09 10.90
CA GLU A 330 -10.81 -0.81 11.69
C GLU A 330 -12.11 -1.09 10.89
N ASN A 331 -12.12 -2.26 10.20
CA ASN A 331 -13.21 -2.75 9.35
C ASN A 331 -13.48 -1.93 8.07
N ASP A 332 -12.65 -0.95 7.76
CA ASP A 332 -12.73 -0.17 6.52
C ASP A 332 -11.55 -0.47 5.61
N LYS A 333 -11.76 -0.35 4.29
CA LYS A 333 -10.68 -0.50 3.30
C LYS A 333 -9.63 0.60 3.48
N ILE A 334 -8.36 0.23 3.60
CA ILE A 334 -7.24 1.17 3.61
C ILE A 334 -7.28 2.01 2.32
N SER A 335 -7.04 3.32 2.44
CA SER A 335 -7.10 4.25 1.32
C SER A 335 -6.07 5.37 1.46
N THR A 336 -5.09 5.37 0.58
CA THR A 336 -4.05 6.42 0.51
C THR A 336 -4.63 7.78 0.14
N SER A 337 -5.58 7.84 -0.80
CA SER A 337 -6.20 9.09 -1.25
C SER A 337 -7.05 9.77 -0.16
N ARG A 338 -7.63 8.97 0.75
CA ARG A 338 -8.41 9.44 1.90
C ARG A 338 -7.56 9.57 3.17
N ASN A 339 -6.26 9.30 3.10
CA ASN A 339 -5.37 9.23 4.25
C ASN A 339 -5.89 8.29 5.37
N TRP A 340 -6.66 7.24 5.00
CA TRP A 340 -7.17 6.22 5.91
C TRP A 340 -6.19 5.06 5.92
N ALA A 341 -5.12 5.18 6.71
CA ALA A 341 -4.04 4.21 6.78
C ALA A 341 -3.25 4.36 8.08
N VAL A 342 -2.56 3.31 8.49
CA VAL A 342 -1.44 3.37 9.43
C VAL A 342 -0.16 3.35 8.60
N TRP A 343 0.54 4.47 8.58
CA TRP A 343 1.76 4.65 7.80
C TRP A 343 2.97 4.05 8.51
N ALA A 344 3.83 3.35 7.78
CA ALA A 344 4.97 2.65 8.35
C ALA A 344 5.96 3.59 9.08
N HIS A 345 6.28 4.74 8.48
CA HIS A 345 7.17 5.73 9.08
C HIS A 345 6.57 6.38 10.35
N GLU A 346 5.25 6.67 10.35
CA GLU A 346 4.57 7.21 11.53
C GLU A 346 4.49 6.16 12.65
N TYR A 347 4.29 4.88 12.31
CA TYR A 347 4.29 3.82 13.31
C TYR A 347 5.63 3.74 14.06
N VAL A 348 6.74 3.82 13.34
CA VAL A 348 8.08 3.75 13.96
C VAL A 348 8.32 4.94 14.89
N GLU A 349 7.78 6.12 14.56
CA GLU A 349 7.86 7.31 15.43
C GLU A 349 6.95 7.17 16.65
N ASP A 350 5.71 6.70 16.46
CA ASP A 350 4.72 6.58 17.54
C ASP A 350 5.02 5.40 18.50
N PHE A 351 5.71 4.35 18.02
CA PHE A 351 6.03 3.12 18.78
C PHE A 351 7.53 2.78 18.69
N PRO A 352 8.40 3.59 19.31
CA PRO A 352 9.84 3.32 19.31
C PRO A 352 10.13 1.95 19.96
N ASP A 353 11.09 1.21 19.39
CA ASP A 353 11.54 -0.12 19.83
C ASP A 353 10.46 -1.23 19.81
N GLN A 354 9.32 -1.02 19.12
CA GLN A 354 8.22 -1.98 19.01
C GLN A 354 8.01 -2.50 17.59
N GLN A 355 9.05 -2.54 16.78
CA GLN A 355 8.99 -3.03 15.40
C GLN A 355 8.51 -4.48 15.33
N ASP A 356 9.02 -5.35 16.19
CA ASP A 356 8.64 -6.76 16.23
C ASP A 356 7.18 -6.96 16.72
N ALA A 357 6.63 -6.04 17.51
CA ALA A 357 5.22 -6.07 17.89
C ALA A 357 4.32 -5.86 16.65
N LEU A 358 4.68 -4.93 15.77
CA LEU A 358 3.95 -4.73 14.50
C LEU A 358 4.13 -5.94 13.57
N ARG A 359 5.36 -6.45 13.40
CA ARG A 359 5.64 -7.62 12.57
C ARG A 359 4.80 -8.82 13.02
N TYR A 360 4.77 -9.07 14.33
CA TYR A 360 3.95 -10.13 14.92
C TYR A 360 2.46 -9.96 14.64
N ALA A 361 1.93 -8.77 14.90
CA ALA A 361 0.51 -8.50 14.72
C ALA A 361 0.09 -8.64 13.24
N LEU A 362 0.90 -8.14 12.31
CA LEU A 362 0.62 -8.23 10.88
C LEU A 362 0.76 -9.66 10.35
N LEU A 363 1.76 -10.43 10.79
CA LEU A 363 1.92 -11.83 10.40
C LEU A 363 0.80 -12.71 10.95
N SER A 364 0.42 -12.52 12.21
CA SER A 364 -0.67 -13.31 12.84
C SER A 364 -2.04 -13.06 12.20
N SER A 365 -2.20 -11.93 11.52
CA SER A 365 -3.38 -11.57 10.74
C SER A 365 -3.10 -11.42 9.24
N ALA A 366 -2.01 -12.03 8.73
CA ALA A 366 -1.67 -11.95 7.32
C ALA A 366 -2.84 -12.40 6.43
N PRO A 367 -3.18 -11.63 5.39
CA PRO A 367 -4.31 -11.94 4.51
C PRO A 367 -3.92 -12.98 3.45
N GLU A 368 -3.60 -14.21 3.87
CA GLU A 368 -3.03 -15.26 3.01
C GLU A 368 -4.01 -15.84 2.01
N THR A 369 -5.29 -15.98 2.39
CA THR A 369 -6.31 -16.67 1.59
C THR A 369 -7.61 -15.88 1.43
N LYS A 370 -7.81 -14.86 2.23
CA LYS A 370 -8.94 -13.94 2.21
C LYS A 370 -8.54 -12.60 2.81
N ASP A 371 -9.28 -11.55 2.48
CA ASP A 371 -9.12 -10.25 3.13
C ASP A 371 -9.20 -10.39 4.65
N ASN A 372 -8.35 -9.66 5.34
CA ASN A 372 -8.29 -9.66 6.81
C ASN A 372 -8.38 -8.23 7.33
N ASN A 373 -8.43 -8.06 8.64
CA ASN A 373 -8.61 -6.77 9.29
C ASN A 373 -7.55 -6.54 10.38
N PHE A 374 -7.01 -5.34 10.42
CA PHE A 374 -6.19 -4.86 11.52
C PHE A 374 -7.02 -3.92 12.37
N THR A 375 -6.99 -4.11 13.69
CA THR A 375 -7.49 -3.14 14.65
C THR A 375 -6.43 -2.84 15.70
N TRP A 376 -6.41 -1.62 16.19
CA TRP A 376 -5.50 -1.22 17.25
C TRP A 376 -5.71 -2.03 18.55
N LYS A 377 -6.96 -2.43 18.80
CA LYS A 377 -7.28 -3.26 20.00
C LYS A 377 -6.76 -4.69 19.88
N ASP A 378 -6.83 -5.27 18.68
CA ASP A 378 -6.25 -6.60 18.42
C ASP A 378 -4.72 -6.54 18.49
N PHE A 379 -4.09 -5.50 17.94
CA PHE A 379 -2.66 -5.25 18.06
C PHE A 379 -2.21 -5.20 19.52
N GLN A 380 -2.89 -4.41 20.36
CA GLN A 380 -2.61 -4.34 21.80
C GLN A 380 -2.76 -5.72 22.48
N THR A 381 -3.85 -6.42 22.15
CA THR A 381 -4.12 -7.76 22.73
C THR A 381 -3.02 -8.76 22.38
N LYS A 382 -2.60 -8.82 21.12
CA LYS A 382 -1.51 -9.68 20.66
C LYS A 382 -0.19 -9.34 21.33
N ASN A 383 0.15 -8.06 21.41
CA ASN A 383 1.35 -7.65 22.12
C ASN A 383 1.30 -8.03 23.60
N ASN A 384 0.25 -7.61 24.32
CA ASN A 384 0.20 -7.74 25.77
C ASN A 384 0.00 -9.18 26.23
N SER A 385 -0.85 -9.96 25.54
CA SER A 385 -1.19 -11.32 25.94
C SER A 385 -0.20 -12.36 25.40
N GLU A 386 0.31 -12.19 24.17
CA GLU A 386 1.14 -13.19 23.51
C GLU A 386 2.63 -12.85 23.62
N LEU A 387 3.07 -11.68 23.15
CA LEU A 387 4.49 -11.32 23.20
C LEU A 387 4.96 -11.05 24.63
N VAL A 388 4.25 -10.23 25.39
CA VAL A 388 4.61 -9.94 26.79
C VAL A 388 4.24 -11.13 27.68
N GLY A 389 2.98 -11.61 27.60
CA GLY A 389 2.42 -12.59 28.53
C GLY A 389 2.95 -14.03 28.34
N ILE A 390 3.32 -14.42 27.14
CA ILE A 390 3.80 -15.76 26.82
C ILE A 390 5.29 -15.74 26.51
N PHE A 391 5.70 -15.10 25.42
CA PHE A 391 7.08 -15.16 24.94
C PHE A 391 8.06 -14.46 25.90
N GLY A 392 7.83 -13.19 26.17
CA GLY A 392 8.67 -12.38 27.05
C GLY A 392 8.70 -12.90 28.51
N ASN A 393 7.53 -13.32 29.00
CA ASN A 393 7.44 -13.91 30.35
C ASN A 393 8.28 -15.18 30.48
N PHE A 394 8.24 -16.09 29.49
CA PHE A 394 9.06 -17.30 29.50
C PHE A 394 10.55 -16.95 29.56
N ILE A 395 11.03 -16.15 28.62
CA ILE A 395 12.44 -15.77 28.55
C ILE A 395 12.91 -15.04 29.82
N ASN A 396 12.12 -14.08 30.31
CA ASN A 396 12.45 -13.35 31.54
C ASN A 396 12.56 -14.31 32.76
N ARG A 397 11.62 -15.26 32.89
CA ARG A 397 11.65 -16.24 34.01
C ARG A 397 12.89 -17.12 33.93
N VAL A 398 13.21 -17.67 32.77
CA VAL A 398 14.39 -18.55 32.60
C VAL A 398 15.66 -17.78 32.91
N THR A 399 15.85 -16.61 32.36
CA THR A 399 17.10 -15.84 32.54
C THR A 399 17.26 -15.30 33.95
N VAL A 400 16.18 -14.78 34.57
CA VAL A 400 16.20 -14.30 35.96
C VAL A 400 16.49 -15.46 36.98
N LEU A 401 15.87 -16.64 36.78
CA LEU A 401 16.14 -17.76 37.63
C LEU A 401 17.56 -18.31 37.46
N THR A 402 18.09 -18.31 36.23
CA THR A 402 19.47 -18.72 35.95
C THR A 402 20.47 -17.74 36.59
N GLN A 403 20.23 -16.44 36.48
CA GLN A 403 21.07 -15.45 37.19
C GLN A 403 21.01 -15.64 38.70
N LYS A 404 19.82 -15.83 39.25
CA LYS A 404 19.59 -15.91 40.69
C LYS A 404 20.19 -17.20 41.32
N TYR A 405 20.05 -18.36 40.64
CA TYR A 405 20.43 -19.65 41.25
C TYR A 405 21.83 -20.09 40.82
N TYR A 406 22.32 -19.65 39.67
CA TYR A 406 23.55 -20.13 39.06
C TYR A 406 24.48 -19.01 38.62
N ASN A 407 24.25 -17.74 39.03
CA ASN A 407 25.06 -16.59 38.65
C ASN A 407 25.22 -16.45 37.12
N GLY A 408 24.18 -16.81 36.36
CA GLY A 408 24.18 -16.78 34.91
C GLY A 408 24.92 -17.94 34.24
N ILE A 409 25.43 -18.94 34.97
CA ILE A 409 26.11 -20.10 34.40
C ILE A 409 25.06 -21.21 34.17
N VAL A 410 25.08 -21.76 32.95
CA VAL A 410 24.19 -22.89 32.60
C VAL A 410 24.56 -24.13 33.42
N PRO A 411 23.63 -24.66 34.27
CA PRO A 411 23.95 -25.76 35.16
C PRO A 411 24.17 -27.07 34.40
N GLN A 412 24.98 -27.95 34.98
CA GLN A 412 25.13 -29.34 34.51
C GLN A 412 23.84 -30.10 34.87
N PRO A 413 23.13 -30.65 33.86
CA PRO A 413 21.95 -31.48 34.16
C PRO A 413 22.35 -32.80 34.78
N ASN A 414 21.48 -33.34 35.61
CA ASN A 414 21.55 -34.71 36.13
C ASN A 414 20.73 -35.66 35.22
N GLU A 415 20.17 -36.72 35.80
CA GLU A 415 19.31 -37.64 35.07
C GLU A 415 18.05 -36.95 34.54
N PHE A 416 17.71 -37.20 33.26
CA PHE A 416 16.50 -36.71 32.63
C PHE A 416 15.32 -37.59 33.01
N GLU A 417 14.28 -36.99 33.59
CA GLU A 417 13.00 -37.61 33.82
C GLU A 417 12.16 -37.69 32.54
N GLN A 418 10.99 -38.35 32.60
CA GLN A 418 10.15 -38.51 31.41
C GLN A 418 9.66 -37.16 30.87
N VAL A 419 9.30 -36.24 31.74
CA VAL A 419 8.86 -34.87 31.36
C VAL A 419 9.93 -34.09 30.57
N ASP A 420 11.20 -34.28 30.93
CA ASP A 420 12.33 -33.65 30.21
C ASP A 420 12.49 -34.26 28.81
N LYS A 421 12.36 -35.58 28.72
CA LYS A 421 12.45 -36.33 27.45
C LYS A 421 11.29 -35.93 26.52
N ASP A 422 10.09 -35.81 27.07
CA ASP A 422 8.91 -35.38 26.32
C ASP A 422 9.07 -33.94 25.81
N LEU A 423 9.61 -33.01 26.63
CA LEU A 423 9.96 -31.67 26.24
C LEU A 423 10.92 -31.65 25.04
N TYR A 424 12.01 -32.41 25.10
CA TYR A 424 12.97 -32.50 24.01
C TYR A 424 12.36 -33.10 22.75
N HIS A 425 11.53 -34.15 22.90
CA HIS A 425 10.84 -34.76 21.76
C HIS A 425 9.94 -33.76 21.03
N GLU A 426 9.14 -32.99 21.76
CA GLU A 426 8.29 -31.96 21.16
C GLU A 426 9.13 -30.84 20.54
N MET A 427 10.15 -30.35 21.24
CA MET A 427 11.04 -29.29 20.77
C MET A 427 11.74 -29.65 19.46
N GLN A 428 12.21 -30.87 19.29
CA GLN A 428 12.91 -31.36 18.11
C GLN A 428 12.06 -31.29 16.82
N GLN A 429 10.75 -31.32 16.94
CA GLN A 429 9.83 -31.24 15.77
C GLN A 429 9.57 -29.82 15.27
N ILE A 430 9.85 -28.81 16.11
CA ILE A 430 9.46 -27.41 15.83
C ILE A 430 10.15 -26.81 14.60
N PRO A 431 11.48 -26.98 14.41
CA PRO A 431 12.16 -26.43 13.22
C PRO A 431 11.55 -26.92 11.90
N ASP A 432 11.23 -28.22 11.81
CA ASP A 432 10.61 -28.81 10.63
C ASP A 432 9.17 -28.32 10.43
N LYS A 433 8.38 -28.21 11.52
CA LYS A 433 7.01 -27.69 11.44
C LYS A 433 6.99 -26.25 10.95
N ILE A 434 7.88 -25.39 11.47
CA ILE A 434 8.00 -24.01 11.00
C ILE A 434 8.48 -24.00 9.56
N GLY A 435 9.55 -24.73 9.22
CA GLY A 435 10.16 -24.76 7.91
C GLY A 435 9.18 -25.22 6.83
N ASN A 436 8.46 -26.31 7.03
CA ASN A 436 7.46 -26.81 6.10
C ASN A 436 6.34 -25.79 5.86
N ASN A 437 5.87 -25.12 6.92
CA ASN A 437 4.87 -24.06 6.76
C ASN A 437 5.41 -22.87 5.96
N LEU A 438 6.67 -22.47 6.16
CA LEU A 438 7.28 -21.37 5.41
C LEU A 438 7.51 -21.73 3.94
N ASP A 439 7.95 -22.96 3.65
CA ASP A 439 8.13 -23.44 2.27
C ASP A 439 6.80 -23.55 1.51
N GLU A 440 5.68 -23.74 2.22
CA GLU A 440 4.33 -23.71 1.67
C GLU A 440 3.65 -22.31 1.75
N PHE A 441 4.39 -21.27 2.12
CA PHE A 441 3.91 -19.89 2.27
C PHE A 441 2.73 -19.73 3.24
N ARG A 442 2.71 -20.53 4.32
CA ARG A 442 1.75 -20.50 5.44
C ARG A 442 2.35 -19.80 6.66
N PHE A 443 2.47 -18.49 6.58
CA PHE A 443 3.19 -17.67 7.58
C PHE A 443 2.49 -17.64 8.94
N ARG A 444 1.16 -17.63 8.95
CA ARG A 444 0.36 -17.66 10.20
C ARG A 444 0.57 -18.96 10.97
N ASP A 445 0.58 -20.09 10.26
CA ASP A 445 0.81 -21.41 10.87
C ASP A 445 2.25 -21.50 11.36
N ALA A 446 3.23 -21.05 10.58
CA ALA A 446 4.63 -21.00 10.98
C ALA A 446 4.85 -20.15 12.25
N LEU A 447 4.24 -18.97 12.31
CA LEU A 447 4.29 -18.09 13.49
C LEU A 447 3.65 -18.78 14.71
N THR A 448 2.55 -19.51 14.51
CA THR A 448 1.87 -20.27 15.58
C THR A 448 2.78 -21.35 16.14
N GLU A 449 3.50 -22.09 15.29
CA GLU A 449 4.45 -23.12 15.74
C GLU A 449 5.63 -22.50 16.50
N MET A 450 6.14 -21.37 16.10
CA MET A 450 7.16 -20.64 16.85
C MET A 450 6.65 -20.24 18.24
N MET A 451 5.42 -19.73 18.35
CA MET A 451 4.81 -19.39 19.63
C MET A 451 4.48 -20.62 20.48
N ASN A 452 4.21 -21.78 19.87
CA ASN A 452 4.00 -23.04 20.58
C ASN A 452 5.26 -23.47 21.34
N LEU A 453 6.44 -23.19 20.81
CA LEU A 453 7.70 -23.44 21.53
C LEU A 453 7.78 -22.59 22.82
N ALA A 454 7.38 -21.31 22.78
CA ALA A 454 7.33 -20.48 23.99
C ALA A 454 6.27 -20.96 24.99
N ARG A 455 5.11 -21.44 24.51
CA ARG A 455 4.07 -22.04 25.35
C ARG A 455 4.56 -23.34 26.00
N LEU A 456 5.27 -24.17 25.25
CA LEU A 456 5.88 -25.43 25.76
C LEU A 456 6.85 -25.11 26.90
N GLY A 457 7.74 -24.12 26.73
CA GLY A 457 8.65 -23.70 27.80
C GLY A 457 7.95 -23.15 29.04
N ASN A 458 6.89 -22.32 28.86
CA ASN A 458 6.09 -21.83 30.00
C ASN A 458 5.39 -22.98 30.74
N LYS A 459 4.80 -23.92 30.00
CA LYS A 459 4.14 -25.11 30.62
C LYS A 459 5.14 -25.93 31.42
N TYR A 460 6.30 -26.22 30.82
CA TYR A 460 7.34 -26.99 31.54
C TYR A 460 7.76 -26.31 32.85
N LEU A 461 8.02 -24.99 32.82
CA LEU A 461 8.35 -24.23 34.04
C LEU A 461 7.19 -24.20 35.06
N ALA A 462 5.94 -24.19 34.60
CA ALA A 462 4.77 -24.15 35.47
C ALA A 462 4.54 -25.52 36.13
N ASP A 463 4.73 -26.60 35.39
CA ASP A 463 4.53 -27.99 35.88
C ASP A 463 5.65 -28.39 36.85
N GLU A 464 6.90 -27.99 36.58
CA GLU A 464 8.09 -28.36 37.35
C GLU A 464 8.41 -27.41 38.53
N GLU A 465 7.84 -26.19 38.58
CA GLU A 465 7.96 -25.21 39.64
C GLU A 465 9.38 -25.05 40.22
N PRO A 466 10.44 -24.77 39.43
CA PRO A 466 11.83 -24.75 39.94
C PRO A 466 12.05 -23.75 41.07
N TRP A 467 11.23 -22.69 41.18
CA TRP A 467 11.28 -21.73 42.30
C TRP A 467 10.79 -22.31 43.63
N LYS A 468 10.02 -23.41 43.62
CA LYS A 468 9.67 -24.17 44.84
C LYS A 468 10.67 -25.27 45.07
N ALA A 469 10.96 -26.06 44.02
CA ALA A 469 11.83 -27.22 44.07
C ALA A 469 13.28 -26.91 44.53
N ILE A 470 13.78 -25.68 44.30
CA ILE A 470 15.17 -25.31 44.65
C ILE A 470 15.53 -25.51 46.11
N LYS A 471 14.55 -25.44 47.02
CA LYS A 471 14.77 -25.63 48.46
C LYS A 471 14.91 -27.09 48.86
N ASP A 472 14.14 -27.93 48.23
CA ASP A 472 13.99 -29.35 48.63
C ASP A 472 14.79 -30.30 47.74
N ASN A 473 14.93 -29.98 46.44
CA ASN A 473 15.66 -30.78 45.46
C ASN A 473 16.47 -29.92 44.48
N PRO A 474 17.54 -29.26 44.91
CA PRO A 474 18.36 -28.39 44.07
C PRO A 474 19.01 -29.14 42.88
N GLU A 475 19.25 -30.43 43.02
CA GLU A 475 19.85 -31.24 41.93
C GLU A 475 18.83 -31.45 40.78
N ARG A 476 17.56 -31.63 41.05
CA ARG A 476 16.50 -31.65 40.03
C ARG A 476 16.38 -30.31 39.29
N VAL A 477 16.50 -29.21 40.05
CA VAL A 477 16.41 -27.84 39.49
C VAL A 477 17.52 -27.57 38.49
N LYS A 478 18.71 -28.16 38.62
CA LYS A 478 19.76 -28.06 37.60
C LYS A 478 19.27 -28.56 36.23
N THR A 479 18.64 -29.75 36.21
CA THR A 479 18.10 -30.36 35.01
C THR A 479 16.94 -29.53 34.44
N GLN A 480 16.02 -29.09 35.31
CA GLN A 480 14.87 -28.24 34.91
C GLN A 480 15.35 -26.93 34.27
N MET A 481 16.31 -26.23 34.87
CA MET A 481 16.84 -24.97 34.35
C MET A 481 17.66 -25.18 33.07
N PHE A 482 18.43 -26.28 33.00
CA PHE A 482 19.14 -26.66 31.76
C PHE A 482 18.14 -26.86 30.63
N CYS A 483 17.06 -27.65 30.82
CA CYS A 483 16.03 -27.90 29.81
C CYS A 483 15.33 -26.61 29.37
N ALA A 484 14.91 -25.76 30.32
CA ALA A 484 14.26 -24.48 30.01
C ALA A 484 15.18 -23.54 29.21
N LEU A 485 16.49 -23.54 29.51
CA LEU A 485 17.49 -22.77 28.76
C LEU A 485 17.63 -23.27 27.30
N GLN A 486 17.49 -24.61 27.07
CA GLN A 486 17.52 -25.13 25.70
C GLN A 486 16.34 -24.61 24.86
N VAL A 487 15.14 -24.55 25.47
CA VAL A 487 13.97 -23.95 24.82
C VAL A 487 14.21 -22.46 24.52
N ALA A 488 14.77 -21.71 25.47
CA ALA A 488 15.10 -20.29 25.26
C ALA A 488 16.15 -20.10 24.15
N GLY A 489 17.18 -20.97 24.13
CA GLY A 489 18.18 -20.96 23.06
C GLY A 489 17.60 -21.31 21.69
N ALA A 490 16.73 -22.30 21.61
CA ALA A 490 16.02 -22.64 20.37
C ALA A 490 15.15 -21.48 19.87
N LEU A 491 14.39 -20.84 20.77
CA LEU A 491 13.58 -19.65 20.43
C LEU A 491 14.44 -18.49 19.90
N ALA A 492 15.65 -18.28 20.44
CA ALA A 492 16.53 -17.20 19.97
C ALA A 492 16.88 -17.32 18.49
N TYR A 493 16.98 -18.53 17.96
CA TYR A 493 17.23 -18.79 16.54
C TYR A 493 15.94 -18.84 15.72
N LEU A 494 14.94 -19.61 16.20
CA LEU A 494 13.74 -19.90 15.42
C LEU A 494 12.77 -18.72 15.33
N CYS A 495 12.88 -17.72 16.20
CA CYS A 495 12.07 -16.49 16.08
C CYS A 495 12.67 -15.47 15.10
N GLU A 496 13.93 -15.62 14.66
CA GLU A 496 14.62 -14.61 13.83
C GLU A 496 13.88 -14.22 12.55
N PRO A 497 13.30 -15.13 11.75
CA PRO A 497 12.55 -14.73 10.56
C PRO A 497 11.39 -13.79 10.88
N PHE A 498 10.71 -14.02 11.99
CA PHE A 498 9.49 -13.31 12.39
C PHE A 498 9.80 -12.04 13.20
N LEU A 499 10.71 -12.14 14.17
CA LEU A 499 11.03 -11.14 15.21
C LEU A 499 12.55 -10.89 15.25
N PRO A 500 13.13 -10.28 14.20
CA PRO A 500 14.59 -10.16 14.05
C PRO A 500 15.26 -9.33 15.17
N PHE A 501 14.61 -8.27 15.63
CA PHE A 501 15.15 -7.43 16.72
C PHE A 501 15.13 -8.18 18.05
N THR A 502 14.09 -8.94 18.31
CA THR A 502 13.98 -9.80 19.51
C THR A 502 15.00 -10.92 19.49
N SER A 503 15.15 -11.60 18.33
CA SER A 503 16.18 -12.62 18.15
C SER A 503 17.58 -12.07 18.45
N GLN A 504 17.92 -10.90 17.92
CA GLN A 504 19.20 -10.26 18.19
C GLN A 504 19.43 -9.96 19.66
N LYS A 505 18.40 -9.40 20.35
CA LYS A 505 18.44 -9.15 21.81
C LYS A 505 18.65 -10.46 22.57
N MET A 506 17.94 -11.53 22.18
CA MET A 506 18.07 -12.85 22.83
C MET A 506 19.44 -13.48 22.57
N LYS A 507 19.93 -13.48 21.33
CA LYS A 507 21.28 -13.98 21.02
C LYS A 507 22.34 -13.26 21.84
N SER A 508 22.26 -11.93 21.95
CA SER A 508 23.16 -11.12 22.76
C SER A 508 23.06 -11.46 24.24
N GLY A 509 21.85 -11.53 24.81
CA GLY A 509 21.61 -11.83 26.22
C GLY A 509 21.98 -13.27 26.59
N LEU A 510 21.72 -14.22 25.72
CA LEU A 510 22.12 -15.61 25.91
C LEU A 510 23.58 -15.88 25.49
N ASN A 511 24.29 -14.87 24.98
CA ASN A 511 25.69 -14.94 24.50
C ASN A 511 25.87 -16.04 23.42
N LEU A 512 24.99 -16.05 22.41
CA LEU A 512 24.95 -17.06 21.34
C LEU A 512 25.58 -16.52 20.06
N GLY A 513 26.31 -17.40 19.32
CA GLY A 513 26.73 -17.17 17.95
C GLY A 513 25.65 -17.58 16.94
N ASP A 514 25.98 -17.55 15.64
CA ASP A 514 25.08 -18.00 14.60
C ASP A 514 25.06 -19.51 14.46
N LYS A 515 23.89 -20.06 14.11
CA LYS A 515 23.68 -21.48 13.78
C LYS A 515 22.79 -21.63 12.57
N ASN A 516 22.99 -22.69 11.78
CA ASN A 516 22.08 -23.08 10.72
C ASN A 516 20.74 -23.57 11.30
N TRP A 517 19.65 -23.29 10.58
CA TRP A 517 18.28 -23.60 11.01
C TRP A 517 18.09 -25.05 11.48
N TYR A 518 18.49 -26.02 10.66
CA TYR A 518 18.30 -27.43 10.97
C TYR A 518 19.32 -27.99 11.94
N GLU A 519 20.37 -27.22 12.28
CA GLU A 519 21.40 -27.59 13.24
C GLU A 519 21.12 -27.05 14.65
N VAL A 520 20.11 -26.18 14.82
CA VAL A 520 19.81 -25.54 16.09
C VAL A 520 19.66 -26.53 17.23
N LEU A 521 19.07 -27.71 16.97
CA LEU A 521 18.77 -28.75 17.96
C LEU A 521 19.64 -30.02 17.84
N ASN A 522 20.61 -30.06 16.91
CA ASN A 522 21.53 -31.18 16.78
C ASN A 522 22.49 -31.32 18.00
N THR A 523 22.79 -30.19 18.61
CA THR A 523 23.52 -30.08 19.88
C THR A 523 22.73 -29.15 20.80
N PRO A 524 22.91 -29.22 22.13
CA PRO A 524 22.26 -28.25 23.01
C PRO A 524 22.50 -26.80 22.49
N PRO A 525 21.43 -26.03 22.25
CA PRO A 525 21.55 -24.62 21.85
C PRO A 525 22.46 -23.81 22.78
N ILE A 526 22.39 -24.10 24.07
CA ILE A 526 23.23 -23.49 25.11
C ILE A 526 23.94 -24.61 25.89
N PRO A 527 25.28 -24.78 25.73
CA PRO A 527 25.99 -25.90 26.42
C PRO A 527 26.13 -25.63 27.90
N THR A 528 26.36 -26.71 28.66
CA THR A 528 26.67 -26.66 30.08
C THR A 528 27.90 -25.81 30.36
N GLY A 529 27.88 -25.04 31.45
CA GLY A 529 28.95 -24.12 31.86
C GLY A 529 29.02 -22.83 31.06
N HIS A 530 28.12 -22.63 30.06
CA HIS A 530 28.03 -21.42 29.30
C HIS A 530 27.53 -20.26 30.17
N GLN A 531 28.13 -19.07 29.98
CA GLN A 531 27.75 -17.86 30.73
C GLN A 531 26.76 -17.04 29.91
N ILE A 532 25.55 -16.84 30.44
CA ILE A 532 24.57 -15.91 29.87
C ILE A 532 24.77 -14.50 30.47
N ASN A 533 24.46 -13.48 29.68
CA ASN A 533 24.47 -12.08 30.09
C ASN A 533 23.14 -11.69 30.75
N GLU A 534 23.07 -10.47 31.29
CA GLU A 534 21.79 -9.86 31.67
C GLU A 534 20.92 -9.66 30.44
N MET A 535 19.64 -10.07 30.54
CA MET A 535 18.68 -9.93 29.46
C MET A 535 17.80 -8.71 29.69
N PRO A 536 17.75 -7.74 28.74
CA PRO A 536 16.78 -6.66 28.83
C PRO A 536 15.35 -7.20 28.65
N LEU A 537 14.36 -6.42 29.11
CA LEU A 537 12.97 -6.74 28.84
C LEU A 537 12.74 -6.74 27.31
N LEU A 538 12.25 -7.87 26.77
CA LEU A 538 12.09 -8.03 25.32
C LEU A 538 10.90 -7.25 24.75
N PHE A 539 9.81 -7.18 25.53
CA PHE A 539 8.57 -6.53 25.14
C PHE A 539 7.99 -5.73 26.30
N SER A 540 7.42 -4.58 26.02
CA SER A 540 6.68 -3.75 26.98
C SER A 540 5.17 -3.81 26.67
N LYS A 541 4.37 -3.65 27.72
CA LYS A 541 2.92 -3.49 27.54
C LYS A 541 2.60 -2.19 26.81
N ILE A 542 1.58 -2.27 26.00
CA ILE A 542 0.97 -1.11 25.36
C ILE A 542 -0.27 -0.76 26.19
N GLU A 543 -0.30 0.45 26.74
CA GLU A 543 -1.39 0.91 27.58
C GLU A 543 -2.59 1.40 26.74
N ASP A 544 -3.77 1.50 27.37
CA ASP A 544 -5.01 1.84 26.67
C ASP A 544 -4.98 3.25 26.07
N ASP A 545 -4.38 4.22 26.77
CA ASP A 545 -4.26 5.61 26.31
C ASP A 545 -3.48 5.76 25.00
N VAL A 546 -2.45 4.93 24.80
CA VAL A 546 -1.67 4.89 23.54
C VAL A 546 -2.55 4.44 22.38
N ILE A 547 -3.38 3.43 22.62
CA ILE A 547 -4.31 2.91 21.61
C ILE A 547 -5.45 3.90 21.31
N GLU A 548 -5.99 4.54 22.35
CA GLU A 548 -7.01 5.58 22.18
C GLU A 548 -6.49 6.75 21.35
N ALA A 549 -5.22 7.14 21.56
CA ALA A 549 -4.57 8.18 20.75
C ALA A 549 -4.50 7.81 19.26
N GLN A 550 -4.17 6.55 18.93
CA GLN A 550 -4.13 6.07 17.55
C GLN A 550 -5.53 6.00 16.91
N ILE A 551 -6.53 5.52 17.64
CA ILE A 551 -7.91 5.51 17.17
C ILE A 551 -8.40 6.94 16.90
N LYS A 552 -8.14 7.87 17.80
CA LYS A 552 -8.49 9.29 17.64
C LYS A 552 -7.78 9.94 16.43
N LYS A 553 -6.51 9.56 16.16
CA LYS A 553 -5.77 9.98 14.95
C LYS A 553 -6.51 9.56 13.68
N LEU A 554 -7.01 8.32 13.62
CA LEU A 554 -7.81 7.81 12.51
C LEU A 554 -9.17 8.50 12.39
N GLU A 555 -9.88 8.69 13.50
CA GLU A 555 -11.19 9.38 13.52
C GLU A 555 -11.09 10.82 13.01
N ASN A 556 -10.05 11.55 13.43
CA ASN A 556 -9.77 12.90 12.92
C ASN A 556 -9.58 12.91 11.40
N THR A 557 -8.96 11.88 10.84
CA THR A 557 -8.82 11.72 9.39
C THR A 557 -10.19 11.54 8.71
N LYS A 558 -11.10 10.74 9.29
CA LYS A 558 -12.49 10.60 8.79
C LYS A 558 -13.23 11.93 8.81
N ILE A 559 -13.15 12.67 9.91
CA ILE A 559 -13.81 13.98 10.07
C ILE A 559 -13.30 14.97 9.03
N ASN A 560 -12.01 15.04 8.81
CA ASN A 560 -11.40 15.92 7.82
C ASN A 560 -11.82 15.54 6.39
N ASN A 561 -11.91 14.26 6.07
CA ASN A 561 -12.41 13.79 4.78
C ASN A 561 -13.90 14.10 4.56
N GLN A 562 -14.70 14.10 5.61
CA GLN A 562 -16.11 14.47 5.54
C GLN A 562 -16.32 15.98 5.39
N LYS A 563 -15.40 16.79 5.92
CA LYS A 563 -15.44 18.26 5.81
C LYS A 563 -15.03 18.77 4.43
N THR A 564 -14.31 18.03 3.65
CA THR A 564 -13.97 18.38 2.27
C THR A 564 -15.10 17.94 1.35
N ASN A 565 -15.95 18.88 0.93
CA ASN A 565 -16.91 18.63 -0.14
C ASN A 565 -16.13 18.42 -1.46
N PRO A 566 -16.12 17.21 -2.06
CA PRO A 566 -15.37 16.97 -3.30
C PRO A 566 -15.89 17.81 -4.49
N ASN A 567 -17.09 18.41 -4.34
CA ASN A 567 -17.70 19.31 -5.33
C ASN A 567 -17.49 20.79 -4.99
N ALA A 568 -16.75 21.11 -3.92
CA ALA A 568 -16.40 22.50 -3.63
C ALA A 568 -15.40 23.02 -4.67
N ASN A 569 -15.73 24.15 -5.29
CA ASN A 569 -14.78 24.87 -6.11
C ASN A 569 -13.50 25.19 -5.30
N PRO A 570 -12.31 25.18 -5.92
CA PRO A 570 -11.09 25.56 -5.23
C PRO A 570 -11.23 26.97 -4.64
N MET A 571 -10.57 27.18 -3.48
CA MET A 571 -10.55 28.53 -2.88
C MET A 571 -10.00 29.53 -3.90
N LYS A 572 -10.65 30.69 -3.97
CA LYS A 572 -10.15 31.83 -4.73
C LYS A 572 -8.91 32.42 -4.04
N GLU A 573 -8.22 33.30 -4.73
CA GLU A 573 -7.11 34.07 -4.17
C GLU A 573 -7.52 34.79 -2.87
N GLN A 574 -6.59 34.90 -1.93
CA GLN A 574 -6.81 35.61 -0.68
C GLN A 574 -7.06 37.08 -0.96
N ILE A 575 -8.06 37.65 -0.30
CA ILE A 575 -8.33 39.09 -0.28
C ILE A 575 -8.00 39.64 1.10
N SER A 576 -7.65 40.92 1.15
CA SER A 576 -7.43 41.61 2.42
C SER A 576 -8.77 41.89 3.13
N PHE A 577 -8.74 42.17 4.44
CA PHE A 577 -9.91 42.61 5.17
C PHE A 577 -10.49 43.91 4.59
N ASP A 578 -9.59 44.82 4.14
CA ASP A 578 -9.99 46.07 3.48
C ASP A 578 -10.72 45.84 2.13
N ASP A 579 -10.45 44.72 1.45
CA ASP A 579 -11.21 44.34 0.25
C ASP A 579 -12.57 43.79 0.61
N PHE A 580 -12.67 43.03 1.71
CA PHE A 580 -13.95 42.51 2.20
C PHE A 580 -14.88 43.63 2.66
N THR A 581 -14.37 44.65 3.37
CA THR A 581 -15.17 45.79 3.85
C THR A 581 -15.70 46.71 2.73
N LYS A 582 -15.23 46.54 1.49
CA LYS A 582 -15.80 47.19 0.31
C LYS A 582 -17.10 46.56 -0.20
N ILE A 583 -17.44 45.36 0.31
CA ILE A 583 -18.61 44.58 -0.11
C ILE A 583 -19.78 44.93 0.79
N ASP A 584 -20.86 45.48 0.20
CA ASP A 584 -22.10 45.81 0.98
C ASP A 584 -23.12 44.69 0.82
N LEU A 585 -23.11 43.78 1.79
CA LEU A 585 -24.06 42.67 1.90
C LEU A 585 -25.12 43.02 2.91
N ARG A 586 -26.43 42.85 2.53
CA ARG A 586 -27.53 43.15 3.44
C ARG A 586 -28.67 42.15 3.32
N THR A 587 -29.48 42.12 4.37
CA THR A 587 -30.79 41.43 4.39
C THR A 587 -31.83 42.21 3.56
N ALA A 588 -32.65 41.50 2.81
CA ALA A 588 -33.66 42.10 1.93
C ALA A 588 -34.86 41.16 1.79
N THR A 589 -36.01 41.69 1.36
CA THR A 589 -37.23 40.90 1.11
C THR A 589 -37.67 41.03 -0.35
N ILE A 590 -38.02 39.91 -0.97
CA ILE A 590 -38.61 39.89 -2.31
C ILE A 590 -40.03 40.36 -2.26
N LEU A 591 -40.36 41.50 -2.88
CA LEU A 591 -41.72 42.06 -2.90
C LEU A 591 -42.51 41.54 -4.10
N GLU A 592 -41.91 41.48 -5.27
CA GLU A 592 -42.54 41.03 -6.50
C GLU A 592 -41.58 40.12 -7.28
N ALA A 593 -42.12 39.16 -8.00
CA ALA A 593 -41.38 38.29 -8.91
C ALA A 593 -42.19 38.04 -10.18
N GLU A 594 -41.57 38.13 -11.33
CA GLU A 594 -42.16 37.84 -12.64
C GLU A 594 -41.16 37.17 -13.60
N LYS A 595 -41.66 36.36 -14.53
CA LYS A 595 -40.81 35.73 -15.55
C LYS A 595 -40.37 36.78 -16.58
N VAL A 596 -39.13 36.69 -17.02
CA VAL A 596 -38.63 37.57 -18.10
C VAL A 596 -39.06 36.98 -19.43
N GLU A 597 -39.72 37.79 -20.29
CA GLU A 597 -40.13 37.36 -21.63
C GLU A 597 -38.97 36.86 -22.47
N LYS A 598 -39.16 35.72 -23.14
CA LYS A 598 -38.13 35.05 -23.98
C LYS A 598 -36.83 34.66 -23.24
N ALA A 599 -36.91 34.39 -21.92
CA ALA A 599 -35.79 34.01 -21.13
C ALA A 599 -36.19 33.02 -20.00
N ASP A 600 -36.36 31.74 -20.34
CA ASP A 600 -36.95 30.70 -19.47
C ASP A 600 -36.20 30.50 -18.14
N LYS A 601 -34.97 30.93 -18.02
CA LYS A 601 -34.13 30.80 -16.83
C LYS A 601 -34.17 32.00 -15.90
N LEU A 602 -34.78 33.12 -16.30
CA LEU A 602 -34.67 34.38 -15.60
C LEU A 602 -35.96 34.78 -14.92
N LEU A 603 -35.85 35.23 -13.66
CA LEU A 603 -36.88 36.01 -12.98
C LEU A 603 -36.44 37.44 -12.79
N LYS A 604 -37.38 38.39 -12.99
CA LYS A 604 -37.23 39.78 -12.61
C LYS A 604 -37.91 39.96 -11.26
N LEU A 605 -37.19 40.50 -10.32
CA LEU A 605 -37.59 40.63 -8.91
C LEU A 605 -37.59 42.13 -8.55
N LYS A 606 -38.57 42.55 -7.71
CA LYS A 606 -38.44 43.74 -6.88
C LYS A 606 -38.09 43.37 -5.48
N VAL A 607 -37.03 43.93 -4.97
CA VAL A 607 -36.45 43.58 -3.68
C VAL A 607 -36.35 44.81 -2.80
N ASP A 608 -37.01 44.75 -1.64
CA ASP A 608 -36.89 45.76 -0.59
C ASP A 608 -35.59 45.49 0.19
N THR A 609 -34.63 46.39 0.07
CA THR A 609 -33.31 46.28 0.67
C THR A 609 -33.22 46.99 2.03
N GLY A 610 -34.32 47.56 2.52
CA GLY A 610 -34.30 48.41 3.71
C GLY A 610 -33.71 49.80 3.50
N VAL A 611 -32.99 50.02 2.41
CA VAL A 611 -32.43 51.32 1.99
C VAL A 611 -33.25 51.88 0.83
N ASP A 612 -33.61 51.03 -0.09
CA ASP A 612 -34.42 51.35 -1.29
C ASP A 612 -35.13 50.09 -1.82
N VAL A 613 -35.91 50.23 -2.89
CA VAL A 613 -36.51 49.09 -3.61
C VAL A 613 -35.85 48.96 -4.96
N ARG A 614 -35.21 47.82 -5.22
CA ARG A 614 -34.41 47.58 -6.43
C ARG A 614 -35.00 46.52 -7.35
N THR A 615 -34.71 46.68 -8.61
CA THR A 615 -34.95 45.62 -9.59
C THR A 615 -33.69 44.71 -9.69
N VAL A 616 -33.89 43.40 -9.50
CA VAL A 616 -32.85 42.41 -9.65
C VAL A 616 -33.28 41.34 -10.64
N VAL A 617 -32.44 41.02 -11.62
CA VAL A 617 -32.66 39.90 -12.56
C VAL A 617 -31.75 38.76 -12.18
N SER A 618 -32.35 37.58 -11.89
CA SER A 618 -31.63 36.41 -11.40
C SER A 618 -31.98 35.15 -12.18
N GLY A 619 -31.02 34.29 -12.39
CA GLY A 619 -31.15 32.99 -13.09
C GLY A 619 -31.74 31.88 -12.26
N ILE A 620 -32.87 32.08 -11.64
CA ILE A 620 -33.47 31.19 -10.65
C ILE A 620 -34.79 30.55 -11.10
N ALA A 621 -35.29 30.85 -12.30
CA ALA A 621 -36.59 30.38 -12.77
C ALA A 621 -36.70 28.85 -12.94
N GLU A 622 -35.59 28.14 -13.06
CA GLU A 622 -35.56 26.67 -13.10
C GLU A 622 -35.72 26.05 -11.69
N SER A 623 -35.44 26.82 -10.63
CA SER A 623 -35.45 26.34 -9.25
C SER A 623 -36.62 26.87 -8.45
N PHE A 624 -37.24 27.98 -8.88
CA PHE A 624 -38.32 28.65 -8.14
C PHE A 624 -39.41 29.20 -9.06
N SER A 625 -40.67 29.04 -8.66
CA SER A 625 -41.75 29.80 -9.27
C SER A 625 -41.86 31.21 -8.64
N PRO A 626 -42.35 32.21 -9.38
CA PRO A 626 -42.51 33.57 -8.85
C PRO A 626 -43.31 33.62 -7.53
N GLU A 627 -44.36 32.84 -7.45
CA GLU A 627 -45.32 32.83 -6.30
C GLU A 627 -44.64 32.26 -5.04
N GLU A 628 -43.68 31.32 -5.18
CA GLU A 628 -43.01 30.68 -4.06
C GLU A 628 -42.01 31.57 -3.34
N ILE A 629 -41.54 32.63 -4.01
CA ILE A 629 -40.43 33.45 -3.50
C ILE A 629 -40.85 34.85 -3.02
N ILE A 630 -42.03 35.28 -3.35
CA ILE A 630 -42.58 36.55 -2.84
C ILE A 630 -42.72 36.48 -1.31
N GLY A 631 -42.23 37.51 -0.61
CA GLY A 631 -42.20 37.60 0.85
C GLY A 631 -41.03 36.87 1.52
N LYS A 632 -40.18 36.15 0.75
CA LYS A 632 -38.98 35.54 1.31
C LYS A 632 -37.90 36.58 1.60
N GLN A 633 -37.29 36.42 2.76
CA GLN A 633 -36.11 37.18 3.14
C GLN A 633 -34.88 36.52 2.55
N VAL A 634 -33.97 37.30 2.00
CA VAL A 634 -32.75 36.86 1.26
C VAL A 634 -31.59 37.77 1.62
N MET A 635 -30.40 37.33 1.29
CA MET A 635 -29.20 38.18 1.33
C MET A 635 -28.86 38.70 -0.06
N ILE A 636 -28.52 39.98 -0.14
CA ILE A 636 -28.25 40.70 -1.38
C ILE A 636 -26.92 41.47 -1.30
N LEU A 637 -26.14 41.43 -2.38
CA LEU A 637 -25.01 42.31 -2.60
C LEU A 637 -25.52 43.59 -3.25
N LEU A 638 -25.41 44.72 -2.53
CA LEU A 638 -26.03 46.01 -2.92
C LEU A 638 -25.13 46.87 -3.82
N ASN A 639 -23.83 46.90 -3.55
CA ASN A 639 -22.90 47.82 -4.21
C ASN A 639 -22.27 47.24 -5.50
N LEU A 640 -22.91 46.20 -6.06
CA LEU A 640 -22.53 45.72 -7.39
C LEU A 640 -22.98 46.71 -8.47
N ALA A 641 -22.11 47.05 -9.38
CA ALA A 641 -22.44 47.97 -10.49
C ALA A 641 -23.63 47.43 -11.29
N PRO A 642 -24.64 48.31 -11.61
CA PRO A 642 -25.80 47.91 -12.36
C PRO A 642 -25.47 47.32 -13.71
N ARG A 643 -26.17 46.24 -14.10
CA ARG A 643 -25.95 45.52 -15.37
C ARG A 643 -27.27 45.30 -16.10
N LYS A 644 -27.30 45.58 -17.41
CA LYS A 644 -28.44 45.23 -18.25
C LYS A 644 -28.47 43.76 -18.63
N ILE A 645 -29.50 43.06 -18.25
CA ILE A 645 -29.76 41.63 -18.53
C ILE A 645 -31.07 41.57 -19.32
N ARG A 646 -31.01 41.14 -20.59
CA ARG A 646 -32.16 41.13 -21.51
C ARG A 646 -32.93 42.43 -21.55
N GLY A 647 -32.21 43.57 -21.53
CA GLY A 647 -32.79 44.92 -21.61
C GLY A 647 -33.30 45.48 -20.25
N ILE A 648 -33.33 44.69 -19.20
CA ILE A 648 -33.73 45.08 -17.84
C ILE A 648 -32.46 45.39 -17.04
N GLU A 649 -32.43 46.54 -16.37
CA GLU A 649 -31.34 46.90 -15.48
C GLU A 649 -31.46 46.17 -14.15
N SER A 650 -30.43 45.36 -13.83
CA SER A 650 -30.33 44.64 -12.55
C SER A 650 -29.39 45.40 -11.62
N GLN A 651 -29.83 45.71 -10.40
CA GLN A 651 -29.14 46.55 -9.43
C GLN A 651 -28.83 45.79 -8.15
N GLY A 652 -27.92 44.84 -8.23
CA GLY A 652 -27.48 43.97 -7.16
C GLY A 652 -27.54 42.47 -7.52
N MET A 653 -27.12 41.61 -6.59
CA MET A 653 -27.08 40.17 -6.78
C MET A 653 -27.53 39.44 -5.54
N LEU A 654 -28.48 38.52 -5.68
CA LEU A 654 -28.91 37.63 -4.60
C LEU A 654 -27.86 36.56 -4.33
N LEU A 655 -27.65 36.23 -3.06
CA LEU A 655 -26.76 35.14 -2.68
C LEU A 655 -27.52 33.81 -2.69
N LEU A 656 -26.97 32.85 -3.37
CA LEU A 656 -27.55 31.52 -3.58
C LEU A 656 -26.52 30.43 -3.37
N THR A 657 -26.94 29.27 -2.90
CA THR A 657 -26.19 28.04 -2.88
C THR A 657 -26.79 27.03 -3.85
N THR A 658 -25.98 26.12 -4.38
CA THR A 658 -26.45 25.00 -5.20
C THR A 658 -26.54 23.75 -4.32
N LYS A 659 -27.71 23.13 -4.26
CA LYS A 659 -27.93 21.85 -3.55
C LYS A 659 -27.31 20.69 -4.33
N PRO A 660 -27.09 19.52 -3.69
CA PRO A 660 -26.56 18.33 -4.37
C PRO A 660 -27.38 17.83 -5.56
N ASP A 661 -28.68 18.16 -5.60
CA ASP A 661 -29.60 17.86 -6.71
C ASP A 661 -29.56 18.89 -7.85
N GLY A 662 -28.64 19.85 -7.78
CA GLY A 662 -28.46 20.92 -8.77
C GLY A 662 -29.43 22.11 -8.61
N LYS A 663 -30.42 22.04 -7.71
CA LYS A 663 -31.35 23.14 -7.44
C LYS A 663 -30.72 24.23 -6.59
N LEU A 664 -31.13 25.46 -6.83
CA LEU A 664 -30.69 26.62 -6.06
C LEU A 664 -31.42 26.73 -4.72
N SER A 665 -30.77 27.33 -3.73
CA SER A 665 -31.31 27.68 -2.44
C SER A 665 -30.84 29.08 -2.06
N PHE A 666 -31.76 29.92 -1.52
CA PHE A 666 -31.39 31.23 -1.00
C PHE A 666 -30.50 31.10 0.24
N VAL A 667 -29.52 31.98 0.34
CA VAL A 667 -28.84 32.25 1.61
C VAL A 667 -29.71 33.19 2.39
N THR A 668 -30.19 32.80 3.57
CA THR A 668 -31.10 33.54 4.41
C THR A 668 -30.54 33.60 5.83
N PRO A 669 -30.88 34.64 6.62
CA PRO A 669 -30.63 34.61 8.05
C PRO A 669 -31.47 33.48 8.71
N ASP A 670 -31.00 32.96 9.83
CA ASP A 670 -31.61 31.86 10.57
C ASP A 670 -33.00 32.30 11.17
N GLU A 671 -33.08 33.55 11.64
CA GLU A 671 -34.27 34.17 12.09
C GLU A 671 -34.61 35.40 11.24
N LYS A 672 -35.89 35.75 11.15
CA LYS A 672 -36.35 36.93 10.41
C LYS A 672 -35.86 38.20 11.11
N VAL A 673 -35.11 39.02 10.38
CA VAL A 673 -34.60 40.31 10.85
C VAL A 673 -35.13 41.46 10.01
N GLU A 674 -34.87 42.68 10.40
CA GLU A 674 -35.26 43.86 9.59
C GLU A 674 -34.48 43.86 8.25
N ASN A 675 -35.09 44.42 7.20
CA ASN A 675 -34.39 44.62 5.94
C ASN A 675 -33.31 45.69 6.10
N GLY A 676 -32.20 45.54 5.37
CA GLY A 676 -31.12 46.50 5.37
C GLY A 676 -30.07 46.30 6.46
N ILE A 677 -30.18 45.26 7.29
CA ILE A 677 -29.14 44.88 8.25
C ILE A 677 -27.90 44.42 7.47
N GLU A 678 -26.78 45.07 7.76
CA GLU A 678 -25.50 44.76 7.17
C GLU A 678 -24.97 43.41 7.68
N ILE A 679 -24.35 42.64 6.77
CA ILE A 679 -23.75 41.34 7.06
C ILE A 679 -22.22 41.52 6.98
N GLY A 680 -21.59 41.37 8.13
CA GLY A 680 -20.15 41.56 8.27
C GLY A 680 -19.42 40.40 8.97
#